data_c28e09d5b2badbfd7f802b10fa8e270c
#
_entry.id   c28e09d5b2badbfd7f802b10fa8e270c
#
_cell.length_a   1.000
_cell.length_b   1.000
_cell.length_c   1.000
_cell.angle_alpha   90.00
_cell.angle_beta   90.00
_cell.angle_gamma   90.00
#
_symmetry.space_group_name_H-M   'P 1'
#
loop_
_entity.id
_entity.type
_entity.pdbx_description
1 polymer ?
#
loop_
_entity_poly.entity_id
_entity_poly.type
_entity_poly.pdbx_seq_one_letter_code
_entity_poly.pdbx_strand_id
1 'polypeptide(L)'
;MSVYKIRYGTPEDLVPTNFARKSLISYKSLSENEVEEISFKKTKKGCLLEIPLRAGNEVYGFGLQLKGFRQTNLKKTIRPNADPISNTGDSHAPVPFFVTTDGWGIYVDSARYVEFNCGYTKVTSASDNSKAELKTDFESLYAKRESAYTTVLTIDVPFAEGVDIYVFKGESILDAVCEYNLFSGGGCDASLWGLGNLYRCHSEFTEDQVLSMAEKFRKLKIPCDILGLEPGWQSCSYSSSFCWDQERFPNKEDVLKQITDMGFKLNLWEQAFVHPSSPLYDALVSYSGDYKVWNGLVPDFATKGAQEIFINHHISFNTLGVSGYKLDECDGSDYTGQWTFPLCAEFPSGLDGDQYHSLFGTLFARTMLQVFGENKTFSEVRNLGALAAPYPFVLYSDLYDHRDFIRGVANAGFSGLLWSPEVRHAKSREDLIRRVQTVVFSVQSLINAFYLDDMPWIEKECTDEIKRLLELRMSLVPYLYSAFYDYKTKGKPPVRALVCDYSRDKNTYNIWDEYLFGDDMIVAPMTEKEKEREVYLPVGTWYNFFTGEKIEGGNKFTVKTDDIPVFVKEGTILPLARPVQYITRDTQFEITLNLYGDTSNTQTKLIEDDGCTYHSPVRVLKIDADTDDLDSFRYRITNKKKIR
;
A
#
# COMPACT_ATOMS: atom_id res chain seq x y z
N MET A 1 16.50 6.39 -17.99
CA MET A 1 15.59 5.28 -17.68
C MET A 1 14.65 5.07 -18.85
N SER A 2 14.25 3.84 -19.14
CA SER A 2 13.51 3.54 -20.37
C SER A 2 12.41 2.53 -20.08
N VAL A 3 11.18 2.91 -20.43
CA VAL A 3 10.01 2.01 -20.38
C VAL A 3 9.70 1.51 -21.76
N TYR A 4 9.49 0.22 -21.89
CA TYR A 4 9.18 -0.44 -23.15
C TYR A 4 7.86 -1.19 -23.05
N LYS A 5 6.98 -0.99 -24.01
CA LYS A 5 5.80 -1.83 -24.21
C LYS A 5 6.12 -2.86 -25.29
N ILE A 6 5.88 -4.14 -25.01
CA ILE A 6 6.09 -5.23 -25.95
C ILE A 6 4.78 -5.99 -26.07
N ARG A 7 4.33 -6.18 -27.30
CA ARG A 7 3.11 -6.94 -27.60
C ARG A 7 3.45 -8.32 -28.10
N TYR A 8 2.85 -9.33 -27.46
CA TYR A 8 2.94 -10.73 -27.86
C TYR A 8 1.54 -11.26 -28.21
N GLY A 9 1.41 -11.86 -29.38
CA GLY A 9 0.15 -12.42 -29.89
C GLY A 9 -0.98 -11.37 -29.97
N THR A 10 -2.19 -11.76 -29.63
CA THR A 10 -3.40 -10.90 -29.63
C THR A 10 -3.89 -10.71 -28.18
N PRO A 11 -3.54 -9.58 -27.52
CA PRO A 11 -4.02 -9.28 -26.18
C PRO A 11 -5.54 -9.14 -26.12
N GLU A 12 -6.11 -9.33 -24.92
CA GLU A 12 -7.52 -9.02 -24.66
C GLU A 12 -7.76 -7.50 -24.73
N ASP A 13 -9.02 -7.11 -25.05
CA ASP A 13 -9.41 -5.70 -25.18
C ASP A 13 -9.63 -5.03 -23.83
N LEU A 14 -10.06 -5.80 -22.79
CA LEU A 14 -10.36 -5.30 -21.45
C LEU A 14 -9.23 -5.72 -20.49
N VAL A 15 -8.33 -4.79 -20.23
CA VAL A 15 -7.13 -4.96 -19.40
C VAL A 15 -6.97 -3.79 -18.43
N PRO A 16 -6.18 -3.92 -17.35
CA PRO A 16 -6.04 -2.87 -16.33
C PRO A 16 -5.67 -1.48 -16.87
N THR A 17 -4.83 -1.40 -17.91
CA THR A 17 -4.45 -0.09 -18.50
C THR A 17 -5.62 0.67 -19.12
N ASN A 18 -6.74 0.03 -19.51
CA ASN A 18 -7.95 0.72 -19.98
C ASN A 18 -8.64 1.53 -18.87
N PHE A 19 -8.42 1.15 -17.62
CA PHE A 19 -9.05 1.76 -16.46
C PHE A 19 -8.09 2.64 -15.65
N ALA A 20 -6.79 2.61 -15.96
CA ALA A 20 -5.75 3.32 -15.25
C ALA A 20 -5.81 4.84 -15.45
N ARG A 21 -5.17 5.59 -14.57
CA ARG A 21 -4.87 7.00 -14.82
C ARG A 21 -3.85 7.16 -15.93
N LYS A 22 -3.84 8.33 -16.57
CA LYS A 22 -2.84 8.64 -17.60
C LYS A 22 -1.45 8.57 -17.02
N SER A 23 -0.56 7.82 -17.67
CA SER A 23 0.86 7.75 -17.31
C SER A 23 1.52 9.14 -17.34
N LEU A 24 2.39 9.38 -16.37
CA LEU A 24 3.24 10.59 -16.28
C LEU A 24 4.53 10.46 -17.09
N ILE A 25 4.85 9.25 -17.56
CA ILE A 25 6.03 8.96 -18.38
C ILE A 25 5.64 8.34 -19.70
N SER A 26 6.48 8.53 -20.72
CA SER A 26 6.34 7.90 -22.03
C SER A 26 7.01 6.53 -22.05
N TYR A 27 6.53 5.67 -22.93
CA TYR A 27 7.15 4.38 -23.24
C TYR A 27 7.39 4.23 -24.74
N LYS A 28 8.35 3.40 -25.11
CA LYS A 28 8.62 3.01 -26.50
C LYS A 28 7.97 1.67 -26.77
N SER A 29 7.15 1.58 -27.82
CA SER A 29 6.62 0.29 -28.28
C SER A 29 7.68 -0.44 -29.09
N LEU A 30 7.88 -1.73 -28.77
CA LEU A 30 8.75 -2.65 -29.50
C LEU A 30 7.91 -3.82 -30.02
N SER A 31 8.28 -4.35 -31.16
CA SER A 31 7.73 -5.62 -31.63
C SER A 31 8.42 -6.81 -30.94
N GLU A 32 7.77 -7.97 -30.91
CA GLU A 32 8.35 -9.20 -30.33
C GLU A 32 9.71 -9.57 -30.99
N ASN A 33 9.90 -9.26 -32.27
CA ASN A 33 11.13 -9.53 -32.98
C ASN A 33 12.31 -8.62 -32.58
N GLU A 34 12.06 -7.52 -31.90
CA GLU A 34 13.09 -6.61 -31.37
C GLU A 34 13.61 -7.04 -30.00
N VAL A 35 13.03 -8.09 -29.40
CA VAL A 35 13.38 -8.58 -28.05
C VAL A 35 13.62 -10.10 -28.12
N GLU A 36 14.82 -10.48 -28.55
CA GLU A 36 15.19 -11.89 -28.74
C GLU A 36 15.26 -12.70 -27.44
N GLU A 37 15.42 -12.03 -26.28
CA GLU A 37 15.60 -12.70 -24.99
C GLU A 37 14.29 -13.27 -24.40
N ILE A 38 13.12 -12.78 -24.81
CA ILE A 38 11.81 -13.23 -24.33
C ILE A 38 11.16 -14.13 -25.37
N SER A 39 10.92 -15.38 -25.02
CA SER A 39 10.19 -16.28 -25.91
C SER A 39 8.69 -16.28 -25.63
N PHE A 40 7.88 -16.32 -26.67
CA PHE A 40 6.44 -16.38 -26.64
C PHE A 40 5.90 -17.64 -27.31
N LYS A 41 4.86 -18.24 -26.72
CA LYS A 41 4.11 -19.31 -27.40
C LYS A 41 2.64 -19.32 -26.95
N LYS A 42 1.74 -19.60 -27.88
CA LYS A 42 0.35 -19.97 -27.57
C LYS A 42 0.33 -21.39 -27.00
N THR A 43 -0.50 -21.61 -25.98
CA THR A 43 -0.71 -22.90 -25.33
C THR A 43 -2.18 -23.30 -25.44
N LYS A 44 -2.54 -24.52 -25.01
CA LYS A 44 -3.95 -24.95 -24.93
C LYS A 44 -4.74 -24.20 -23.85
N LYS A 45 -4.05 -23.54 -22.90
CA LYS A 45 -4.68 -22.84 -21.74
C LYS A 45 -4.67 -21.32 -21.89
N GLY A 46 -3.92 -20.78 -22.83
CA GLY A 46 -3.70 -19.36 -23.00
C GLY A 46 -2.37 -19.06 -23.70
N CYS A 47 -1.59 -18.14 -23.18
CA CYS A 47 -0.26 -17.83 -23.71
C CYS A 47 0.81 -17.88 -22.63
N LEU A 48 2.05 -18.15 -23.05
CA LEU A 48 3.21 -18.29 -22.16
C LEU A 48 4.37 -17.45 -22.66
N LEU A 49 4.98 -16.68 -21.74
CA LEU A 49 6.27 -16.03 -21.93
C LEU A 49 7.33 -16.72 -21.09
N GLU A 50 8.55 -16.84 -21.63
CA GLU A 50 9.73 -17.32 -20.90
C GLU A 50 10.83 -16.26 -20.98
N ILE A 51 11.33 -15.85 -19.83
CA ILE A 51 12.31 -14.79 -19.66
C ILE A 51 13.54 -15.36 -18.98
N PRO A 52 14.76 -15.24 -19.54
CA PRO A 52 15.98 -15.67 -18.89
C PRO A 52 16.17 -14.91 -17.55
N LEU A 53 16.43 -15.65 -16.49
CA LEU A 53 16.78 -15.10 -15.20
C LEU A 53 18.27 -15.35 -14.93
N ARG A 54 19.03 -14.28 -14.71
CA ARG A 54 20.47 -14.42 -14.44
C ARG A 54 20.71 -15.07 -13.07
N ALA A 55 21.74 -15.89 -12.98
CA ALA A 55 22.12 -16.54 -11.73
C ALA A 55 22.44 -15.50 -10.65
N GLY A 56 21.81 -15.65 -9.48
CA GLY A 56 21.98 -14.74 -8.35
C GLY A 56 21.06 -13.54 -8.34
N ASN A 57 20.18 -13.38 -9.34
CA ASN A 57 19.10 -12.41 -9.31
C ASN A 57 17.98 -12.89 -8.40
N GLU A 58 17.46 -11.95 -7.61
CA GLU A 58 16.31 -12.17 -6.75
C GLU A 58 15.09 -11.44 -7.30
N VAL A 59 13.91 -12.02 -7.05
CA VAL A 59 12.61 -11.54 -7.53
C VAL A 59 11.78 -11.08 -6.35
N TYR A 60 11.15 -9.88 -6.47
CA TYR A 60 10.25 -9.28 -5.48
C TYR A 60 8.99 -8.74 -6.15
N GLY A 61 7.97 -8.40 -5.38
CA GLY A 61 6.73 -7.80 -5.87
C GLY A 61 5.52 -8.72 -5.79
N PHE A 62 4.69 -8.70 -6.82
CA PHE A 62 3.40 -9.41 -6.94
C PHE A 62 2.30 -8.86 -6.01
N GLY A 63 2.35 -7.57 -5.69
CA GLY A 63 1.38 -6.91 -4.83
C GLY A 63 1.66 -7.12 -3.34
N LEU A 64 0.62 -7.09 -2.52
CA LEU A 64 0.73 -7.27 -1.08
C LEU A 64 0.91 -8.76 -0.76
N GLN A 65 2.10 -9.16 -0.33
CA GLN A 65 2.46 -10.55 -0.04
C GLN A 65 2.70 -10.75 1.47
N LEU A 66 1.65 -11.01 2.25
CA LEU A 66 1.74 -11.18 3.71
C LEU A 66 2.51 -12.43 4.15
N LYS A 67 2.55 -13.48 3.32
CA LYS A 67 3.15 -14.78 3.64
C LYS A 67 4.54 -14.99 3.02
N GLY A 68 5.03 -14.03 2.24
CA GLY A 68 6.35 -14.11 1.59
C GLY A 68 6.94 -12.77 1.29
N PHE A 69 8.26 -12.72 1.12
CA PHE A 69 8.99 -11.49 0.82
C PHE A 69 9.79 -11.63 -0.47
N ARG A 70 10.77 -12.52 -0.51
CA ARG A 70 11.52 -12.89 -1.70
C ARG A 70 10.80 -14.00 -2.45
N GLN A 71 10.63 -13.85 -3.76
CA GLN A 71 9.79 -14.71 -4.58
C GLN A 71 10.58 -15.65 -5.50
N THR A 72 11.92 -15.55 -5.52
CA THR A 72 12.81 -16.39 -6.32
C THR A 72 12.59 -17.88 -6.03
N ASN A 73 12.54 -18.69 -7.10
CA ASN A 73 12.28 -20.14 -7.06
C ASN A 73 10.88 -20.54 -6.54
N LEU A 74 9.92 -19.62 -6.58
CA LEU A 74 8.54 -19.89 -6.16
C LEU A 74 7.57 -19.80 -7.34
N LYS A 75 6.49 -20.56 -7.26
CA LYS A 75 5.32 -20.38 -8.13
C LYS A 75 4.36 -19.38 -7.49
N LYS A 76 3.82 -18.48 -8.30
CA LYS A 76 2.83 -17.48 -7.90
C LYS A 76 1.63 -17.50 -8.82
N THR A 77 0.43 -17.48 -8.26
CA THR A 77 -0.82 -17.22 -8.97
C THR A 77 -1.37 -15.89 -8.49
N ILE A 78 -1.45 -14.91 -9.37
CA ILE A 78 -1.85 -13.54 -9.02
C ILE A 78 -3.37 -13.48 -9.03
N ARG A 79 -3.96 -13.65 -7.84
CA ARG A 79 -5.41 -13.76 -7.63
C ARG A 79 -5.83 -13.10 -6.32
N PRO A 80 -6.95 -12.33 -6.29
CA PRO A 80 -7.50 -11.84 -5.04
C PRO A 80 -7.85 -12.98 -4.09
N ASN A 81 -7.59 -12.79 -2.80
CA ASN A 81 -7.98 -13.72 -1.74
C ASN A 81 -8.09 -12.97 -0.42
N ALA A 82 -9.28 -13.00 0.17
CA ALA A 82 -9.56 -12.37 1.46
C ALA A 82 -8.78 -13.00 2.62
N ASP A 83 -8.44 -14.30 2.51
CA ASP A 83 -7.78 -15.06 3.57
C ASP A 83 -6.54 -15.81 3.07
N PRO A 84 -5.47 -15.11 2.62
CA PRO A 84 -4.26 -15.76 2.14
C PRO A 84 -3.52 -16.47 3.28
N ILE A 85 -3.41 -17.79 3.20
CA ILE A 85 -2.80 -18.64 4.25
C ILE A 85 -1.37 -19.08 3.91
N SER A 86 -0.94 -18.96 2.66
CA SER A 86 0.36 -19.44 2.17
C SER A 86 0.99 -18.48 1.16
N ASN A 87 2.26 -18.73 0.83
CA ASN A 87 3.01 -17.90 -0.12
C ASN A 87 2.82 -18.35 -1.57
N THR A 88 1.58 -18.41 -2.04
CA THR A 88 1.18 -18.89 -3.38
C THR A 88 0.92 -17.77 -4.39
N GLY A 89 0.95 -16.51 -3.97
CA GLY A 89 0.72 -15.34 -4.84
C GLY A 89 -0.65 -14.73 -4.69
N ASP A 90 -1.64 -15.50 -4.20
CA ASP A 90 -2.95 -14.99 -3.82
C ASP A 90 -2.83 -14.06 -2.60
N SER A 91 -3.56 -12.96 -2.63
CA SER A 91 -3.54 -11.96 -1.55
C SER A 91 -4.74 -11.02 -1.64
N HIS A 92 -4.91 -10.16 -0.62
CA HIS A 92 -5.89 -9.07 -0.70
C HIS A 92 -5.68 -8.18 -1.94
N ALA A 93 -4.43 -7.87 -2.26
CA ALA A 93 -4.07 -6.95 -3.34
C ALA A 93 -2.96 -7.53 -4.24
N PRO A 94 -3.29 -8.52 -5.07
CA PRO A 94 -2.34 -9.12 -6.01
C PRO A 94 -2.11 -8.19 -7.20
N VAL A 95 -0.83 -8.05 -7.62
CA VAL A 95 -0.44 -7.23 -8.78
C VAL A 95 0.49 -8.03 -9.67
N PRO A 96 0.22 -8.19 -10.97
CA PRO A 96 1.07 -8.91 -11.91
C PRO A 96 2.30 -8.05 -12.32
N PHE A 97 3.02 -7.54 -11.31
CA PHE A 97 4.24 -6.75 -11.44
C PHE A 97 5.30 -7.28 -10.50
N PHE A 98 6.50 -7.48 -11.02
CA PHE A 98 7.66 -7.89 -10.25
C PHE A 98 8.91 -7.11 -10.65
N VAL A 99 9.88 -7.09 -9.76
CA VAL A 99 11.18 -6.46 -9.93
C VAL A 99 12.30 -7.41 -9.56
N THR A 100 13.49 -7.17 -10.10
CA THR A 100 14.69 -7.98 -9.87
C THR A 100 15.84 -7.14 -9.32
N THR A 101 16.78 -7.80 -8.64
CA THR A 101 17.99 -7.13 -8.11
C THR A 101 18.89 -6.54 -9.19
N ASP A 102 18.73 -6.91 -10.47
CA ASP A 102 19.40 -6.27 -11.61
C ASP A 102 18.77 -4.91 -12.00
N GLY A 103 17.72 -4.47 -11.30
CA GLY A 103 17.11 -3.17 -11.53
C GLY A 103 16.11 -3.12 -12.69
N TRP A 104 15.59 -4.25 -13.15
CA TRP A 104 14.48 -4.26 -14.09
C TRP A 104 13.21 -4.86 -13.47
N GLY A 105 12.07 -4.42 -13.97
CA GLY A 105 10.76 -4.91 -13.59
C GLY A 105 9.88 -5.16 -14.80
N ILE A 106 8.89 -6.05 -14.65
CA ILE A 106 7.90 -6.34 -15.69
C ILE A 106 6.50 -6.27 -15.09
N TYR A 107 5.64 -5.49 -15.73
CA TYR A 107 4.21 -5.48 -15.53
C TYR A 107 3.53 -6.22 -16.69
N VAL A 108 2.64 -7.15 -16.33
CA VAL A 108 1.82 -7.92 -17.28
C VAL A 108 0.44 -7.30 -17.34
N ASP A 109 0.04 -6.74 -18.47
CA ASP A 109 -1.24 -6.05 -18.63
C ASP A 109 -2.36 -7.05 -18.93
N SER A 110 -2.82 -7.71 -17.89
CA SER A 110 -3.92 -8.68 -17.94
C SER A 110 -4.75 -8.62 -16.65
N ALA A 111 -6.05 -8.76 -16.79
CA ALA A 111 -6.97 -8.93 -15.67
C ALA A 111 -7.18 -10.41 -15.29
N ARG A 112 -6.56 -11.35 -16.01
CA ARG A 112 -6.59 -12.78 -15.71
C ARG A 112 -5.74 -13.14 -14.51
N TYR A 113 -5.96 -14.30 -13.91
CA TYR A 113 -5.14 -14.86 -12.84
C TYR A 113 -3.80 -15.34 -13.39
N VAL A 114 -2.88 -14.42 -13.62
CA VAL A 114 -1.56 -14.70 -14.21
C VAL A 114 -0.74 -15.59 -13.28
N GLU A 115 -0.15 -16.67 -13.83
CA GLU A 115 0.77 -17.53 -13.11
C GLU A 115 2.24 -17.19 -13.45
N PHE A 116 3.07 -17.09 -12.41
CA PHE A 116 4.51 -16.88 -12.53
C PHE A 116 5.27 -18.05 -11.92
N ASN A 117 6.34 -18.50 -12.59
CA ASN A 117 7.31 -19.42 -12.01
C ASN A 117 8.67 -18.72 -12.01
N CYS A 118 9.10 -18.28 -10.81
CA CYS A 118 10.20 -17.35 -10.64
C CYS A 118 11.57 -18.05 -10.56
N GLY A 119 11.98 -18.81 -11.57
CA GLY A 119 13.30 -19.41 -11.60
C GLY A 119 13.33 -20.92 -11.82
N TYR A 120 12.59 -21.46 -12.79
CA TYR A 120 12.74 -22.84 -13.21
C TYR A 120 13.99 -23.06 -14.05
N THR A 121 14.60 -24.22 -13.88
CA THR A 121 15.72 -24.67 -14.72
C THR A 121 15.17 -25.36 -15.95
N LYS A 122 15.49 -24.82 -17.15
CA LYS A 122 15.09 -25.37 -18.43
C LYS A 122 16.27 -26.08 -19.08
N VAL A 123 16.03 -27.28 -19.64
CA VAL A 123 17.00 -27.97 -20.46
C VAL A 123 17.10 -27.26 -21.81
N THR A 124 18.25 -26.69 -22.10
CA THR A 124 18.54 -26.06 -23.39
C THR A 124 18.95 -27.14 -24.40
N SER A 125 17.98 -27.60 -25.14
CA SER A 125 18.02 -28.48 -26.33
C SER A 125 19.00 -29.67 -26.34
N ALA A 126 18.46 -30.80 -26.83
CA ALA A 126 19.15 -32.03 -27.12
C ALA A 126 20.10 -31.98 -28.35
N SER A 127 20.56 -30.83 -28.80
CA SER A 127 21.48 -30.74 -29.96
C SER A 127 22.97 -30.91 -29.59
N ASP A 128 23.30 -30.88 -28.31
CA ASP A 128 24.62 -31.33 -27.86
C ASP A 128 24.55 -32.81 -27.45
N ASN A 129 24.63 -33.67 -28.44
CA ASN A 129 24.84 -35.11 -28.33
C ASN A 129 26.26 -35.46 -27.84
N SER A 130 26.88 -34.69 -26.97
CA SER A 130 27.97 -35.19 -26.17
C SER A 130 27.33 -35.99 -25.02
N LYS A 131 27.27 -37.29 -25.15
CA LYS A 131 27.15 -38.25 -24.08
C LYS A 131 28.26 -37.95 -23.06
N ALA A 132 28.04 -36.97 -22.18
CA ALA A 132 28.85 -36.82 -21.01
C ALA A 132 28.57 -38.06 -20.15
N GLU A 133 29.50 -39.02 -20.20
CA GLU A 133 29.55 -40.10 -19.23
C GLU A 133 29.39 -39.50 -17.84
N LEU A 134 28.36 -39.93 -17.14
CA LEU A 134 28.13 -39.62 -15.72
C LEU A 134 29.32 -40.21 -14.95
N LYS A 135 30.39 -39.44 -14.81
CA LYS A 135 31.38 -39.70 -13.78
C LYS A 135 30.75 -39.41 -12.43
N THR A 136 30.40 -40.45 -11.70
CA THR A 136 29.86 -40.44 -10.35
C THR A 136 30.94 -40.22 -9.29
N ASP A 137 31.70 -39.16 -9.46
CA ASP A 137 32.65 -38.75 -8.44
C ASP A 137 32.09 -37.50 -7.72
N PHE A 138 32.25 -37.47 -6.38
CA PHE A 138 31.71 -36.41 -5.53
C PHE A 138 32.21 -35.02 -5.91
N GLU A 139 33.41 -34.87 -6.42
CA GLU A 139 33.94 -33.58 -6.88
C GLU A 139 33.26 -33.07 -8.14
N SER A 140 32.73 -33.94 -9.00
CA SER A 140 31.96 -33.55 -10.20
C SER A 140 30.59 -33.00 -9.90
N LEU A 141 30.03 -33.27 -8.71
CA LEU A 141 28.77 -32.69 -8.24
C LEU A 141 28.92 -31.20 -7.84
N TYR A 142 30.12 -30.77 -7.45
CA TYR A 142 30.42 -29.40 -7.04
C TYR A 142 31.20 -28.61 -8.11
N ALA A 143 31.71 -29.27 -9.14
CA ALA A 143 32.29 -28.56 -10.28
C ALA A 143 31.20 -27.71 -10.96
N LYS A 144 31.43 -26.39 -11.10
CA LYS A 144 30.61 -25.53 -11.98
C LYS A 144 30.64 -26.12 -13.38
N ARG A 145 29.65 -26.96 -13.71
CA ARG A 145 29.37 -27.25 -15.11
C ARG A 145 28.91 -25.94 -15.73
N GLU A 146 29.53 -25.49 -16.79
CA GLU A 146 28.90 -24.61 -17.78
C GLU A 146 27.70 -25.39 -18.31
N SER A 147 26.54 -25.09 -17.74
CA SER A 147 25.43 -26.03 -17.73
C SER A 147 24.59 -25.88 -18.98
N ALA A 148 24.26 -27.00 -19.57
CA ALA A 148 23.17 -27.14 -20.55
C ALA A 148 21.79 -26.75 -19.97
N TYR A 149 21.74 -25.91 -18.94
CA TYR A 149 20.54 -25.48 -18.24
C TYR A 149 20.53 -23.96 -18.11
N THR A 150 19.38 -23.36 -18.44
CA THR A 150 19.13 -21.92 -18.26
C THR A 150 18.02 -21.75 -17.24
N THR A 151 18.24 -20.89 -16.26
CA THR A 151 17.17 -20.50 -15.32
C THR A 151 16.25 -19.52 -16.04
N VAL A 152 14.94 -19.78 -15.98
CA VAL A 152 13.93 -18.96 -16.61
C VAL A 152 12.83 -18.58 -15.63
N LEU A 153 12.30 -17.37 -15.78
CA LEU A 153 11.02 -16.96 -15.21
C LEU A 153 9.96 -17.16 -16.30
N THR A 154 8.86 -17.83 -15.94
CA THR A 154 7.73 -18.02 -16.87
C THR A 154 6.53 -17.20 -16.43
N ILE A 155 5.79 -16.65 -17.41
CA ILE A 155 4.54 -15.92 -17.24
C ILE A 155 3.48 -16.66 -18.06
N ASP A 156 2.51 -17.28 -17.38
CA ASP A 156 1.40 -18.00 -17.99
C ASP A 156 0.12 -17.17 -17.82
N VAL A 157 -0.46 -16.71 -18.93
CA VAL A 157 -1.69 -15.91 -18.94
C VAL A 157 -2.82 -16.80 -19.44
N PRO A 158 -3.70 -17.27 -18.54
CA PRO A 158 -4.78 -18.17 -18.90
C PRO A 158 -5.81 -17.49 -19.79
N PHE A 159 -6.45 -18.24 -20.66
CA PHE A 159 -7.53 -17.86 -21.59
C PHE A 159 -7.17 -16.79 -22.64
N ALA A 160 -6.02 -16.12 -22.54
CA ALA A 160 -5.60 -15.08 -23.44
C ALA A 160 -4.82 -15.63 -24.66
N GLU A 161 -5.05 -15.07 -25.84
CA GLU A 161 -4.28 -15.40 -27.07
C GLU A 161 -2.99 -14.61 -27.22
N GLY A 162 -2.75 -13.68 -26.32
CA GLY A 162 -1.57 -12.83 -26.25
C GLY A 162 -1.64 -11.87 -25.08
N VAL A 163 -0.60 -11.09 -24.88
CA VAL A 163 -0.50 -10.15 -23.78
C VAL A 163 0.44 -8.99 -24.11
N ASP A 164 0.11 -7.81 -23.64
CA ASP A 164 1.03 -6.68 -23.59
C ASP A 164 1.83 -6.75 -22.26
N ILE A 165 3.14 -6.60 -22.32
CA ILE A 165 3.98 -6.41 -21.13
C ILE A 165 4.66 -5.04 -21.19
N TYR A 166 4.90 -4.47 -20.00
CA TYR A 166 5.68 -3.25 -19.85
C TYR A 166 6.94 -3.55 -19.05
N VAL A 167 8.09 -3.23 -19.66
CA VAL A 167 9.42 -3.47 -19.08
C VAL A 167 10.00 -2.14 -18.60
N PHE A 168 10.33 -2.07 -17.33
CA PHE A 168 10.94 -0.92 -16.66
C PHE A 168 12.42 -1.21 -16.42
N LYS A 169 13.33 -0.38 -16.93
CA LYS A 169 14.77 -0.57 -16.79
C LYS A 169 15.40 0.55 -15.98
N GLY A 170 15.92 0.21 -14.81
CA GLY A 170 16.70 1.07 -13.94
C GLY A 170 18.06 0.47 -13.58
N GLU A 171 18.77 1.08 -12.67
CA GLU A 171 20.02 0.59 -12.09
C GLU A 171 19.79 -0.12 -10.75
N SER A 172 18.61 0.04 -10.16
CA SER A 172 18.19 -0.51 -8.87
C SER A 172 16.72 -0.95 -8.91
N ILE A 173 16.31 -1.73 -7.91
CA ILE A 173 14.89 -2.07 -7.70
C ILE A 173 14.06 -0.79 -7.56
N LEU A 174 14.56 0.19 -6.80
CA LEU A 174 13.84 1.44 -6.57
C LEU A 174 13.55 2.19 -7.86
N ASP A 175 14.49 2.22 -8.81
CA ASP A 175 14.27 2.86 -10.11
C ASP A 175 13.11 2.23 -10.88
N ALA A 176 13.08 0.89 -10.97
CA ALA A 176 12.00 0.18 -11.64
C ALA A 176 10.64 0.40 -10.96
N VAL A 177 10.61 0.42 -9.63
CA VAL A 177 9.40 0.73 -8.84
C VAL A 177 8.93 2.16 -9.06
N CYS A 178 9.84 3.13 -9.04
CA CYS A 178 9.50 4.53 -9.31
C CYS A 178 8.89 4.71 -10.70
N GLU A 179 9.48 4.08 -11.72
CA GLU A 179 8.95 4.14 -13.09
C GLU A 179 7.59 3.45 -13.23
N TYR A 180 7.37 2.31 -12.57
CA TYR A 180 6.06 1.66 -12.54
C TYR A 180 5.01 2.57 -11.89
N ASN A 181 5.33 3.24 -10.79
CA ASN A 181 4.41 4.17 -10.14
C ASN A 181 4.13 5.42 -11.01
N LEU A 182 5.13 5.97 -11.68
CA LEU A 182 4.93 7.07 -12.64
C LEU A 182 4.13 6.63 -13.88
N PHE A 183 4.35 5.40 -14.33
CA PHE A 183 3.54 4.79 -15.41
C PHE A 183 2.08 4.63 -14.99
N SER A 184 1.82 4.30 -13.72
CA SER A 184 0.46 4.20 -13.14
C SER A 184 -0.26 5.55 -13.02
N GLY A 185 0.44 6.68 -13.22
CA GLY A 185 -0.10 8.04 -13.07
C GLY A 185 0.49 8.81 -11.88
N GLY A 186 1.63 8.35 -11.35
CA GLY A 186 2.29 8.85 -10.13
C GLY A 186 1.76 8.16 -8.88
N GLY A 187 2.36 8.44 -7.74
CA GLY A 187 1.79 8.07 -6.45
C GLY A 187 0.61 8.95 -6.05
N CYS A 188 -0.13 8.57 -5.04
CA CYS A 188 -1.30 9.33 -4.60
C CYS A 188 -0.93 10.68 -3.97
N ASP A 189 -1.87 11.62 -4.05
CA ASP A 189 -1.84 12.91 -3.36
C ASP A 189 -2.63 12.79 -2.05
N ALA A 190 -1.96 12.35 -0.99
CA ALA A 190 -2.58 12.12 0.31
C ALA A 190 -3.09 13.44 0.92
N SER A 191 -4.18 13.38 1.68
CA SER A 191 -4.56 14.50 2.55
C SER A 191 -3.63 14.58 3.75
N LEU A 192 -3.30 15.79 4.19
CA LEU A 192 -2.41 16.00 5.35
C LEU A 192 -3.01 15.41 6.64
N TRP A 193 -4.31 15.62 6.86
CA TRP A 193 -5.06 15.08 7.99
C TRP A 193 -5.17 13.54 7.95
N GLY A 194 -5.15 12.94 6.76
CA GLY A 194 -5.18 11.47 6.59
C GLY A 194 -3.90 10.79 7.06
N LEU A 195 -2.79 11.53 7.15
CA LEU A 195 -1.52 11.03 7.69
C LEU A 195 -1.45 11.10 9.23
N GLY A 196 -2.44 11.71 9.88
CA GLY A 196 -2.58 11.70 11.34
C GLY A 196 -3.07 10.38 11.90
N ASN A 197 -3.89 10.42 12.94
CA ASN A 197 -4.40 9.23 13.61
C ASN A 197 -5.87 8.97 13.25
N LEU A 198 -6.18 7.71 12.94
CA LEU A 198 -7.52 7.20 12.67
C LEU A 198 -7.94 6.23 13.75
N TYR A 199 -9.14 6.42 14.29
CA TYR A 199 -9.79 5.51 15.24
C TYR A 199 -11.15 5.09 14.72
N ARG A 200 -11.38 3.79 14.62
CA ARG A 200 -12.67 3.22 14.24
C ARG A 200 -13.43 2.78 15.49
N CYS A 201 -14.67 3.25 15.59
CA CYS A 201 -15.55 2.97 16.73
C CYS A 201 -16.09 1.53 16.71
N HIS A 202 -16.69 1.11 17.81
CA HIS A 202 -17.43 -0.14 17.89
C HIS A 202 -18.50 -0.21 16.78
N SER A 203 -18.67 -1.39 16.20
CA SER A 203 -19.52 -1.60 15.02
C SER A 203 -21.00 -1.26 15.23
N GLU A 204 -21.50 -1.32 16.47
CA GLU A 204 -22.91 -1.12 16.80
C GLU A 204 -23.16 0.18 17.59
N PHE A 205 -22.19 1.09 17.68
CA PHE A 205 -22.40 2.35 18.37
C PHE A 205 -23.55 3.16 17.80
N THR A 206 -24.34 3.79 18.70
CA THR A 206 -25.29 4.83 18.38
C THR A 206 -24.60 6.17 18.18
N GLU A 207 -25.32 7.15 17.62
CA GLU A 207 -24.80 8.52 17.44
C GLU A 207 -24.28 9.14 18.75
N ASP A 208 -24.99 8.93 19.88
CA ASP A 208 -24.58 9.44 21.20
C ASP A 208 -23.29 8.78 21.69
N GLN A 209 -23.11 7.49 21.43
CA GLN A 209 -21.88 6.77 21.80
C GLN A 209 -20.69 7.23 20.95
N VAL A 210 -20.89 7.47 19.66
CA VAL A 210 -19.85 8.05 18.78
C VAL A 210 -19.47 9.46 19.22
N LEU A 211 -20.46 10.30 19.57
CA LEU A 211 -20.24 11.65 20.11
C LEU A 211 -19.45 11.60 21.41
N SER A 212 -19.86 10.73 22.34
CA SER A 212 -19.15 10.53 23.62
C SER A 212 -17.70 10.09 23.40
N MET A 213 -17.44 9.24 22.40
CA MET A 213 -16.06 8.83 22.05
C MET A 213 -15.24 10.02 21.54
N ALA A 214 -15.82 10.86 20.67
CA ALA A 214 -15.18 12.08 20.17
C ALA A 214 -14.81 13.04 21.31
N GLU A 215 -15.75 13.32 22.21
CA GLU A 215 -15.53 14.14 23.40
C GLU A 215 -14.43 13.57 24.31
N LYS A 216 -14.40 12.23 24.46
CA LYS A 216 -13.39 11.54 25.27
C LYS A 216 -11.98 11.73 24.72
N PHE A 217 -11.76 11.65 23.40
CA PHE A 217 -10.49 11.96 22.77
C PHE A 217 -10.02 13.39 23.11
N ARG A 218 -10.89 14.38 22.96
CA ARG A 218 -10.56 15.78 23.24
C ARG A 218 -10.30 16.04 24.72
N LYS A 219 -11.10 15.44 25.62
CA LYS A 219 -10.93 15.53 27.07
C LYS A 219 -9.59 14.93 27.53
N LEU A 220 -9.20 13.76 27.00
CA LEU A 220 -7.93 13.10 27.32
C LEU A 220 -6.73 13.73 26.60
N LYS A 221 -6.99 14.63 25.66
CA LYS A 221 -5.96 15.25 24.81
C LYS A 221 -5.14 14.19 24.07
N ILE A 222 -5.81 13.17 23.54
CA ILE A 222 -5.20 12.15 22.67
C ILE A 222 -5.41 12.60 21.24
N PRO A 223 -4.34 12.74 20.42
CA PRO A 223 -4.47 13.17 19.04
C PRO A 223 -5.26 12.16 18.19
N CYS A 224 -6.27 12.65 17.50
CA CYS A 224 -7.04 11.86 16.54
C CYS A 224 -7.69 12.77 15.50
N ASP A 225 -7.49 12.46 14.23
CA ASP A 225 -7.97 13.23 13.09
C ASP A 225 -9.25 12.66 12.51
N ILE A 226 -9.37 11.32 12.50
CA ILE A 226 -10.44 10.61 11.80
C ILE A 226 -11.18 9.70 12.76
N LEU A 227 -12.51 9.81 12.78
CA LEU A 227 -13.39 8.81 13.39
C LEU A 227 -14.04 7.97 12.30
N GLY A 228 -13.84 6.64 12.38
CA GLY A 228 -14.44 5.67 11.50
C GLY A 228 -15.72 5.07 12.10
N LEU A 229 -16.78 5.00 11.31
CA LEU A 229 -18.00 4.27 11.63
C LEU A 229 -17.97 2.94 10.89
N GLU A 230 -18.18 1.86 11.62
CA GLU A 230 -18.20 0.48 11.14
C GLU A 230 -19.62 0.13 10.63
N PRO A 231 -19.91 -1.10 10.13
CA PRO A 231 -21.14 -1.44 9.41
C PRO A 231 -22.47 -0.93 10.00
N GLY A 232 -22.52 -0.78 11.32
CA GLY A 232 -23.73 -0.39 12.04
C GLY A 232 -24.28 1.01 11.78
N TRP A 233 -23.59 1.85 11.03
CA TRP A 233 -24.20 3.12 10.60
C TRP A 233 -25.33 2.91 9.57
N GLN A 234 -25.32 1.77 8.86
CA GLN A 234 -26.29 1.43 7.83
C GLN A 234 -27.48 0.64 8.39
N SER A 235 -28.65 0.85 7.80
CA SER A 235 -29.86 0.08 8.09
C SER A 235 -29.77 -1.40 7.65
N CYS A 236 -28.91 -1.70 6.68
CA CYS A 236 -28.53 -3.05 6.27
C CYS A 236 -27.09 -3.01 5.74
N SER A 237 -26.26 -3.94 6.20
CA SER A 237 -24.80 -3.91 5.91
C SER A 237 -24.36 -5.03 4.98
N TYR A 238 -25.00 -6.19 4.99
CA TYR A 238 -24.70 -7.37 4.19
C TYR A 238 -25.96 -7.86 3.45
N SER A 239 -26.22 -7.40 2.22
CA SER A 239 -25.54 -6.38 1.42
C SER A 239 -25.85 -4.96 1.92
N SER A 240 -25.17 -3.92 1.36
CA SER A 240 -25.29 -2.53 1.81
C SER A 240 -26.57 -1.83 1.34
N SER A 241 -27.27 -1.19 2.28
CA SER A 241 -28.40 -0.31 1.95
C SER A 241 -27.95 1.10 1.53
N PHE A 242 -26.77 1.54 1.94
CA PHE A 242 -26.27 2.92 1.81
C PHE A 242 -27.24 3.96 2.41
N CYS A 243 -27.96 3.56 3.46
CA CYS A 243 -28.87 4.40 4.19
C CYS A 243 -28.56 4.36 5.67
N TRP A 244 -28.61 5.51 6.33
CA TRP A 244 -28.44 5.60 7.77
C TRP A 244 -29.50 4.79 8.52
N ASP A 245 -29.06 4.06 9.53
CA ASP A 245 -29.96 3.40 10.47
C ASP A 245 -30.67 4.45 11.33
N GLN A 246 -31.99 4.54 11.21
CA GLN A 246 -32.78 5.59 11.88
C GLN A 246 -32.97 5.34 13.38
N GLU A 247 -32.74 4.13 13.86
CA GLU A 247 -32.81 3.82 15.30
C GLU A 247 -31.51 4.20 15.99
N ARG A 248 -30.37 3.96 15.34
CA ARG A 248 -29.05 4.29 15.89
C ARG A 248 -28.61 5.73 15.61
N PHE A 249 -29.05 6.32 14.52
CA PHE A 249 -28.67 7.66 14.07
C PHE A 249 -29.90 8.53 13.74
N PRO A 250 -30.83 8.73 14.73
CA PRO A 250 -32.05 9.52 14.49
C PRO A 250 -31.79 11.02 14.24
N ASN A 251 -30.74 11.60 14.83
CA ASN A 251 -30.38 13.02 14.74
C ASN A 251 -28.96 13.22 14.15
N LYS A 252 -28.61 12.37 13.17
CA LYS A 252 -27.24 12.33 12.60
C LYS A 252 -26.71 13.68 12.13
N GLU A 253 -27.55 14.56 11.57
CA GLU A 253 -27.13 15.86 11.06
C GLU A 253 -26.50 16.71 12.17
N ASP A 254 -27.16 16.76 13.33
CA ASP A 254 -26.71 17.56 14.48
C ASP A 254 -25.49 16.92 15.17
N VAL A 255 -25.50 15.59 15.34
CA VAL A 255 -24.44 14.88 16.04
C VAL A 255 -23.16 14.85 15.20
N LEU A 256 -23.24 14.52 13.92
CA LEU A 256 -22.07 14.50 13.05
C LEU A 256 -21.48 15.91 12.88
N LYS A 257 -22.34 16.95 12.88
CA LYS A 257 -21.87 18.33 12.91
C LYS A 257 -21.07 18.64 14.19
N GLN A 258 -21.55 18.23 15.36
CA GLN A 258 -20.82 18.42 16.62
C GLN A 258 -19.45 17.72 16.57
N ILE A 259 -19.37 16.49 16.03
CA ILE A 259 -18.12 15.74 15.88
C ILE A 259 -17.16 16.46 14.93
N THR A 260 -17.65 16.96 13.80
CA THR A 260 -16.83 17.70 12.84
C THR A 260 -16.39 19.07 13.36
N ASP A 261 -17.22 19.75 14.14
CA ASP A 261 -16.87 21.02 14.82
C ASP A 261 -15.75 20.81 15.87
N MET A 262 -15.62 19.60 16.44
CA MET A 262 -14.47 19.21 17.27
C MET A 262 -13.20 18.90 16.46
N GLY A 263 -13.22 19.04 15.12
CA GLY A 263 -12.08 18.86 14.23
C GLY A 263 -11.87 17.44 13.70
N PHE A 264 -12.84 16.53 13.89
CA PHE A 264 -12.77 15.19 13.31
C PHE A 264 -13.21 15.18 11.85
N LYS A 265 -12.60 14.29 11.08
CA LYS A 265 -13.06 13.81 9.78
C LYS A 265 -13.83 12.51 9.98
N LEU A 266 -14.89 12.31 9.20
CA LEU A 266 -15.69 11.10 9.28
C LEU A 266 -15.31 10.13 8.16
N ASN A 267 -15.23 8.84 8.50
CA ASN A 267 -14.93 7.77 7.55
C ASN A 267 -15.97 6.66 7.74
N LEU A 268 -16.67 6.29 6.68
CA LEU A 268 -17.75 5.30 6.73
C LEU A 268 -17.27 3.96 6.17
N TRP A 269 -17.59 2.88 6.88
CA TRP A 269 -17.47 1.54 6.33
C TRP A 269 -18.58 1.27 5.32
N GLU A 270 -18.25 0.65 4.20
CA GLU A 270 -19.22 0.10 3.26
C GLU A 270 -18.59 -1.01 2.40
N GLN A 271 -19.44 -1.77 1.77
CA GLN A 271 -19.07 -2.71 0.71
C GLN A 271 -19.95 -2.48 -0.52
N ALA A 272 -19.55 -2.96 -1.68
CA ALA A 272 -20.12 -2.55 -2.96
C ALA A 272 -21.44 -3.24 -3.35
N PHE A 273 -21.84 -4.32 -2.66
CA PHE A 273 -23.02 -5.10 -3.05
C PHE A 273 -24.32 -4.41 -2.59
N VAL A 274 -25.24 -4.15 -3.52
CA VAL A 274 -26.38 -3.25 -3.30
C VAL A 274 -27.61 -4.04 -2.85
N HIS A 275 -28.06 -3.81 -1.60
CA HIS A 275 -29.21 -4.47 -1.02
C HIS A 275 -30.53 -4.08 -1.71
N PRO A 276 -31.55 -4.98 -1.81
CA PRO A 276 -32.84 -4.65 -2.39
C PRO A 276 -33.59 -3.45 -1.76
N SER A 277 -33.30 -3.13 -0.50
CA SER A 277 -33.87 -1.94 0.16
C SER A 277 -33.11 -0.64 -0.13
N SER A 278 -31.99 -0.72 -0.84
CA SER A 278 -31.22 0.48 -1.20
C SER A 278 -31.97 1.33 -2.23
N PRO A 279 -31.94 2.67 -2.10
CA PRO A 279 -32.48 3.55 -3.12
C PRO A 279 -31.75 3.45 -4.48
N LEU A 280 -30.58 2.83 -4.50
CA LEU A 280 -29.78 2.61 -5.72
C LEU A 280 -30.21 1.36 -6.50
N TYR A 281 -30.95 0.43 -5.85
CA TYR A 281 -31.14 -0.92 -6.36
C TYR A 281 -31.75 -0.94 -7.77
N ASP A 282 -32.91 -0.35 -7.95
CA ASP A 282 -33.64 -0.39 -9.24
C ASP A 282 -32.86 0.25 -10.39
N ALA A 283 -32.12 1.34 -10.08
CA ALA A 283 -31.30 2.03 -11.07
C ALA A 283 -30.07 1.22 -11.49
N LEU A 284 -29.56 0.34 -10.61
CA LEU A 284 -28.35 -0.45 -10.85
C LEU A 284 -28.61 -1.81 -11.48
N VAL A 285 -29.86 -2.29 -11.57
CA VAL A 285 -30.16 -3.62 -12.14
C VAL A 285 -29.52 -3.81 -13.52
N SER A 286 -29.62 -2.80 -14.41
CA SER A 286 -29.09 -2.88 -15.77
C SER A 286 -27.56 -2.61 -15.86
N TYR A 287 -26.93 -2.21 -14.76
CA TYR A 287 -25.51 -1.92 -14.65
C TYR A 287 -24.79 -2.85 -13.66
N SER A 288 -25.33 -4.03 -13.43
CA SER A 288 -24.79 -5.02 -12.51
C SER A 288 -24.57 -6.36 -13.21
N GLY A 289 -23.65 -7.17 -12.66
CA GLY A 289 -23.46 -8.55 -13.10
C GLY A 289 -24.69 -9.41 -12.87
N ASP A 290 -24.73 -10.56 -13.51
CA ASP A 290 -25.85 -11.49 -13.53
C ASP A 290 -25.99 -12.34 -12.25
N TYR A 291 -25.03 -12.29 -11.33
CA TYR A 291 -25.07 -12.97 -10.02
C TYR A 291 -25.16 -11.95 -8.88
N LYS A 292 -25.77 -12.39 -7.78
CA LYS A 292 -25.92 -11.61 -6.54
C LYS A 292 -24.99 -12.14 -5.44
N VAL A 293 -24.53 -11.24 -4.57
CA VAL A 293 -23.81 -11.54 -3.34
C VAL A 293 -24.62 -11.04 -2.15
N TRP A 294 -24.88 -11.90 -1.15
CA TRP A 294 -25.79 -11.59 -0.01
C TRP A 294 -27.13 -10.99 -0.45
N ASN A 295 -27.72 -11.54 -1.50
CA ASN A 295 -28.92 -11.04 -2.16
C ASN A 295 -28.78 -9.63 -2.77
N GLY A 296 -27.60 -9.02 -2.75
CA GLY A 296 -27.30 -7.72 -3.33
C GLY A 296 -26.80 -7.81 -4.76
N LEU A 297 -27.07 -6.75 -5.54
CA LEU A 297 -26.50 -6.58 -6.87
C LEU A 297 -24.98 -6.37 -6.78
N VAL A 298 -24.26 -6.81 -7.80
CA VAL A 298 -22.81 -6.55 -7.97
C VAL A 298 -22.66 -5.48 -9.05
N PRO A 299 -22.49 -4.18 -8.72
CA PRO A 299 -22.38 -3.12 -9.70
C PRO A 299 -21.17 -3.28 -10.59
N ASP A 300 -21.31 -3.02 -11.87
CA ASP A 300 -20.23 -2.99 -12.85
C ASP A 300 -19.59 -1.60 -12.90
N PHE A 301 -18.63 -1.34 -12.05
CA PHE A 301 -17.90 -0.06 -12.00
C PHE A 301 -16.97 0.20 -13.20
N ALA A 302 -16.89 -0.73 -14.16
CA ALA A 302 -16.29 -0.44 -15.46
C ALA A 302 -17.22 0.39 -16.34
N THR A 303 -18.53 0.41 -16.05
CA THR A 303 -19.53 1.20 -16.76
C THR A 303 -19.73 2.59 -16.15
N LYS A 304 -19.92 3.61 -16.98
CA LYS A 304 -20.23 4.97 -16.51
C LYS A 304 -21.55 5.06 -15.75
N GLY A 305 -22.56 4.27 -16.17
CA GLY A 305 -23.88 4.28 -15.53
C GLY A 305 -23.83 3.87 -14.07
N ALA A 306 -23.12 2.76 -13.74
CA ALA A 306 -22.93 2.35 -12.36
C ALA A 306 -22.16 3.40 -11.55
N GLN A 307 -21.07 3.95 -12.12
CA GLN A 307 -20.28 4.99 -11.45
C GLN A 307 -21.13 6.22 -11.12
N GLU A 308 -21.86 6.78 -12.08
CA GLU A 308 -22.67 7.99 -11.91
C GLU A 308 -23.75 7.81 -10.84
N ILE A 309 -24.42 6.65 -10.82
CA ILE A 309 -25.45 6.34 -9.81
C ILE A 309 -24.81 6.32 -8.40
N PHE A 310 -23.69 5.64 -8.23
CA PHE A 310 -22.98 5.58 -6.96
C PHE A 310 -22.48 6.96 -6.51
N ILE A 311 -21.79 7.70 -7.38
CA ILE A 311 -21.24 9.02 -7.08
C ILE A 311 -22.35 9.98 -6.66
N ASN A 312 -23.45 10.07 -7.42
CA ASN A 312 -24.55 10.98 -7.14
C ASN A 312 -25.20 10.72 -5.77
N HIS A 313 -25.30 9.47 -5.35
CA HIS A 313 -25.80 9.12 -4.03
C HIS A 313 -24.83 9.56 -2.92
N HIS A 314 -23.56 9.17 -3.04
CA HIS A 314 -22.56 9.36 -1.99
C HIS A 314 -22.10 10.82 -1.81
N ILE A 315 -22.23 11.68 -2.82
CA ILE A 315 -21.96 13.12 -2.68
C ILE A 315 -22.80 13.75 -1.56
N SER A 316 -24.02 13.25 -1.31
CA SER A 316 -24.87 13.75 -0.24
C SER A 316 -24.24 13.57 1.15
N PHE A 317 -23.43 12.55 1.36
CA PHE A 317 -22.76 12.29 2.65
C PHE A 317 -21.64 13.30 2.95
N ASN A 318 -21.06 13.93 1.92
CA ASN A 318 -20.04 14.97 2.14
C ASN A 318 -20.62 16.17 2.91
N THR A 319 -21.92 16.45 2.75
CA THR A 319 -22.61 17.54 3.49
C THR A 319 -22.72 17.24 4.99
N LEU A 320 -22.58 15.97 5.38
CA LEU A 320 -22.56 15.51 6.76
C LEU A 320 -21.12 15.44 7.34
N GLY A 321 -20.11 15.85 6.58
CA GLY A 321 -18.71 15.83 6.99
C GLY A 321 -17.94 14.55 6.67
N VAL A 322 -18.56 13.61 5.93
CA VAL A 322 -17.86 12.39 5.47
C VAL A 322 -16.73 12.79 4.55
N SER A 323 -15.53 12.34 4.89
CA SER A 323 -14.27 12.71 4.22
C SER A 323 -13.47 11.49 3.74
N GLY A 324 -13.93 10.29 4.04
CA GLY A 324 -13.30 9.04 3.66
C GLY A 324 -14.23 7.83 3.78
N TYR A 325 -13.78 6.72 3.24
CA TYR A 325 -14.48 5.43 3.31
C TYR A 325 -13.52 4.30 3.64
N LYS A 326 -14.03 3.27 4.31
CA LYS A 326 -13.44 1.94 4.40
C LYS A 326 -14.21 1.02 3.45
N LEU A 327 -13.61 0.74 2.29
CA LEU A 327 -14.20 -0.07 1.24
C LEU A 327 -13.87 -1.55 1.47
N ASP A 328 -14.85 -2.32 1.88
CA ASP A 328 -14.70 -3.71 2.30
C ASP A 328 -15.21 -4.71 1.26
N GLU A 329 -14.99 -6.00 1.50
CA GLU A 329 -15.54 -7.17 0.79
C GLU A 329 -15.31 -7.18 -0.74
N CYS A 330 -14.29 -6.48 -1.22
CA CYS A 330 -13.95 -6.41 -2.65
C CYS A 330 -12.75 -7.27 -3.04
N ASP A 331 -12.25 -8.12 -2.14
CA ASP A 331 -11.10 -9.02 -2.30
C ASP A 331 -11.50 -10.51 -2.44
N GLY A 332 -12.78 -10.78 -2.71
CA GLY A 332 -13.28 -12.12 -2.95
C GLY A 332 -12.81 -12.72 -4.28
N SER A 333 -12.77 -14.05 -4.36
CA SER A 333 -12.48 -14.82 -5.55
C SER A 333 -13.10 -16.22 -5.47
N ASP A 334 -12.73 -17.11 -6.37
CA ASP A 334 -13.11 -18.54 -6.33
C ASP A 334 -12.70 -19.25 -5.03
N TYR A 335 -11.79 -18.66 -4.22
CA TYR A 335 -11.42 -19.19 -2.90
C TYR A 335 -12.35 -18.73 -1.77
N THR A 336 -13.17 -17.72 -1.98
CA THR A 336 -13.88 -17.01 -0.92
C THR A 336 -15.26 -17.62 -0.58
N GLY A 337 -15.72 -18.62 -1.30
CA GLY A 337 -16.99 -19.28 -1.03
C GLY A 337 -18.21 -18.44 -1.45
N GLN A 338 -19.18 -18.24 -0.53
CA GLN A 338 -20.50 -17.66 -0.89
C GLN A 338 -20.55 -16.12 -0.89
N TRP A 339 -19.50 -15.44 -0.52
CA TRP A 339 -19.50 -13.96 -0.42
C TRP A 339 -18.83 -13.28 -1.61
N THR A 340 -18.81 -13.96 -2.73
CA THR A 340 -18.34 -13.42 -4.00
C THR A 340 -19.17 -13.96 -5.15
N PHE A 341 -18.98 -13.41 -6.35
CA PHE A 341 -19.60 -13.88 -7.58
C PHE A 341 -18.71 -14.95 -8.26
N PRO A 342 -19.28 -15.86 -9.06
CA PRO A 342 -18.51 -16.90 -9.72
C PRO A 342 -17.65 -16.36 -10.88
N LEU A 343 -16.60 -17.11 -11.27
CA LEU A 343 -15.74 -16.76 -12.41
C LEU A 343 -16.48 -16.66 -13.74
N CYS A 344 -17.60 -17.36 -13.87
CA CYS A 344 -18.46 -17.31 -15.08
C CYS A 344 -19.48 -16.19 -15.07
N ALA A 345 -19.47 -15.27 -14.08
CA ALA A 345 -20.35 -14.13 -14.08
C ALA A 345 -20.11 -13.25 -15.31
N GLU A 346 -21.19 -12.69 -15.85
CA GLU A 346 -21.14 -11.78 -16.98
C GLU A 346 -21.51 -10.36 -16.54
N PHE A 347 -20.71 -9.38 -16.94
CA PHE A 347 -20.91 -7.98 -16.62
C PHE A 347 -21.26 -7.16 -17.86
N PRO A 348 -22.10 -6.10 -17.73
CA PRO A 348 -22.49 -5.24 -18.85
C PRO A 348 -21.34 -4.62 -19.63
N SER A 349 -20.17 -4.43 -19.01
CA SER A 349 -18.94 -3.96 -19.66
C SER A 349 -18.31 -4.96 -20.64
N GLY A 350 -18.71 -6.23 -20.57
CA GLY A 350 -18.10 -7.34 -21.31
C GLY A 350 -16.99 -8.07 -20.53
N LEU A 351 -16.70 -7.67 -19.28
CA LEU A 351 -15.84 -8.41 -18.38
C LEU A 351 -16.53 -9.69 -17.91
N ASP A 352 -15.78 -10.77 -17.76
CA ASP A 352 -16.22 -11.96 -17.03
C ASP A 352 -15.81 -11.89 -15.54
N GLY A 353 -16.29 -12.84 -14.75
CA GLY A 353 -16.04 -12.85 -13.31
C GLY A 353 -14.56 -12.99 -12.94
N ASP A 354 -13.76 -13.75 -13.73
CA ASP A 354 -12.31 -13.89 -13.53
C ASP A 354 -11.60 -12.52 -13.67
N GLN A 355 -11.88 -11.80 -14.76
CA GLN A 355 -11.34 -10.46 -15.00
C GLN A 355 -11.84 -9.46 -13.96
N TYR A 356 -13.13 -9.53 -13.61
CA TYR A 356 -13.74 -8.55 -12.72
C TYR A 356 -13.23 -8.68 -11.27
N HIS A 357 -12.94 -9.89 -10.78
CA HIS A 357 -12.29 -10.06 -9.47
C HIS A 357 -10.97 -9.30 -9.37
N SER A 358 -10.15 -9.34 -10.41
CA SER A 358 -8.85 -8.65 -10.43
C SER A 358 -8.97 -7.12 -10.50
N LEU A 359 -10.09 -6.60 -11.01
CA LEU A 359 -10.33 -5.17 -11.24
C LEU A 359 -11.25 -4.54 -10.19
N PHE A 360 -12.08 -5.34 -9.50
CA PHE A 360 -13.22 -4.88 -8.71
C PHE A 360 -12.84 -3.84 -7.65
N GLY A 361 -11.89 -4.14 -6.77
CA GLY A 361 -11.47 -3.20 -5.72
C GLY A 361 -10.92 -1.89 -6.28
N THR A 362 -10.12 -1.95 -7.35
CA THR A 362 -9.57 -0.75 -7.99
C THR A 362 -10.66 0.10 -8.66
N LEU A 363 -11.62 -0.53 -9.34
CA LEU A 363 -12.74 0.18 -9.98
C LEU A 363 -13.68 0.80 -8.94
N PHE A 364 -13.93 0.10 -7.83
CA PHE A 364 -14.70 0.61 -6.70
C PHE A 364 -14.00 1.82 -6.07
N ALA A 365 -12.73 1.70 -5.69
CA ALA A 365 -11.94 2.79 -5.14
C ALA A 365 -11.87 4.01 -6.09
N ARG A 366 -11.68 3.77 -7.39
CA ARG A 366 -11.69 4.81 -8.42
C ARG A 366 -13.04 5.54 -8.50
N THR A 367 -14.14 4.81 -8.36
CA THR A 367 -15.49 5.38 -8.35
C THR A 367 -15.68 6.24 -7.11
N MET A 368 -15.38 5.71 -5.94
CA MET A 368 -15.53 6.40 -4.67
C MET A 368 -14.62 7.63 -4.52
N LEU A 369 -13.44 7.62 -5.15
CA LEU A 369 -12.58 8.80 -5.17
C LEU A 369 -13.26 10.03 -5.81
N GLN A 370 -14.10 9.82 -6.81
CA GLN A 370 -14.81 10.92 -7.51
C GLN A 370 -15.86 11.60 -6.63
N VAL A 371 -16.35 10.92 -5.58
CA VAL A 371 -17.33 11.48 -4.61
C VAL A 371 -16.78 12.74 -3.93
N PHE A 372 -15.47 12.81 -3.71
CA PHE A 372 -14.83 13.93 -3.00
C PHE A 372 -14.54 15.15 -3.87
N GLY A 373 -14.66 15.02 -5.21
CA GLY A 373 -14.43 16.11 -6.16
C GLY A 373 -13.00 16.68 -6.02
N GLU A 374 -12.91 17.96 -5.62
CA GLU A 374 -11.61 18.65 -5.44
C GLU A 374 -10.97 18.42 -4.06
N ASN A 375 -11.69 17.80 -3.13
CA ASN A 375 -11.16 17.54 -1.80
C ASN A 375 -10.28 16.29 -1.80
N LYS A 376 -9.19 16.35 -1.07
CA LYS A 376 -8.34 15.19 -0.81
C LYS A 376 -9.01 14.28 0.21
N THR A 377 -8.86 12.97 0.01
CA THR A 377 -9.20 11.91 0.97
C THR A 377 -7.97 11.09 1.31
N PHE A 378 -8.05 10.30 2.36
CA PHE A 378 -7.13 9.19 2.65
C PHE A 378 -7.96 8.10 3.32
N SER A 379 -8.36 7.15 2.52
CA SER A 379 -9.38 6.14 2.81
C SER A 379 -8.77 4.76 2.95
N GLU A 380 -9.55 3.76 3.34
CA GLU A 380 -9.11 2.36 3.43
C GLU A 380 -9.82 1.51 2.36
N VAL A 381 -9.19 0.41 1.97
CA VAL A 381 -9.75 -0.56 1.02
C VAL A 381 -9.20 -1.97 1.25
N ARG A 382 -10.02 -2.99 1.00
CA ARG A 382 -9.59 -4.40 1.10
C ARG A 382 -8.78 -4.88 -0.09
N ASN A 383 -9.07 -4.38 -1.29
CA ASN A 383 -8.42 -4.80 -2.52
C ASN A 383 -8.05 -3.62 -3.41
N LEU A 384 -6.84 -3.66 -3.92
CA LEU A 384 -6.36 -2.86 -5.04
C LEU A 384 -5.52 -3.75 -5.95
N GLY A 385 -5.74 -3.64 -7.25
CA GLY A 385 -4.98 -4.37 -8.26
C GLY A 385 -3.82 -3.57 -8.84
N ALA A 386 -3.49 -3.88 -10.08
CA ALA A 386 -2.45 -3.19 -10.85
C ALA A 386 -2.76 -1.69 -11.05
N LEU A 387 -1.70 -0.90 -11.14
CA LEU A 387 -1.74 0.54 -11.46
C LEU A 387 -2.50 1.39 -10.43
N ALA A 388 -2.52 0.94 -9.17
CA ALA A 388 -3.29 1.58 -8.09
C ALA A 388 -2.53 2.70 -7.35
N ALA A 389 -1.25 2.94 -7.65
CA ALA A 389 -0.42 3.94 -6.97
C ALA A 389 -1.06 5.35 -6.85
N PRO A 390 -1.83 5.87 -7.84
CA PRO A 390 -2.43 7.20 -7.74
C PRO A 390 -3.68 7.30 -6.86
N TYR A 391 -4.15 6.19 -6.29
CA TYR A 391 -5.35 6.21 -5.46
C TYR A 391 -5.00 6.34 -3.97
N PRO A 392 -5.55 7.33 -3.24
CA PRO A 392 -5.26 7.55 -1.83
C PRO A 392 -6.06 6.60 -0.92
N PHE A 393 -5.91 5.30 -1.18
CA PHE A 393 -6.54 4.23 -0.43
C PHE A 393 -5.48 3.30 0.16
N VAL A 394 -5.56 3.08 1.45
CA VAL A 394 -4.64 2.24 2.21
C VAL A 394 -5.25 0.85 2.37
N LEU A 395 -4.49 -0.16 2.04
CA LEU A 395 -4.90 -1.55 2.25
C LEU A 395 -4.91 -1.89 3.74
N TYR A 396 -5.89 -2.67 4.17
CA TYR A 396 -6.00 -3.26 5.50
C TYR A 396 -6.42 -4.74 5.39
N SER A 397 -6.40 -5.48 6.49
CA SER A 397 -6.74 -6.90 6.52
C SER A 397 -7.43 -7.27 7.83
N ASP A 398 -8.28 -8.29 7.78
CA ASP A 398 -8.82 -8.98 8.97
C ASP A 398 -7.90 -10.08 9.50
N LEU A 399 -6.78 -10.34 8.86
CA LEU A 399 -5.70 -11.16 9.40
C LEU A 399 -4.88 -10.34 10.38
N TYR A 400 -4.53 -10.93 11.54
CA TYR A 400 -3.98 -10.17 12.67
C TYR A 400 -2.62 -10.69 13.16
N ASP A 401 -1.94 -11.51 12.38
CA ASP A 401 -0.56 -11.87 12.72
C ASP A 401 0.36 -10.65 12.57
N HIS A 402 1.00 -10.24 13.67
CA HIS A 402 1.81 -9.02 13.68
C HIS A 402 3.05 -9.12 12.78
N ARG A 403 3.63 -10.33 12.62
CA ARG A 403 4.77 -10.54 11.72
C ARG A 403 4.37 -10.44 10.25
N ASP A 404 3.19 -10.96 9.90
CA ASP A 404 2.63 -10.80 8.56
C ASP A 404 2.38 -9.32 8.24
N PHE A 405 1.89 -8.56 9.23
CA PHE A 405 1.68 -7.12 9.08
C PHE A 405 2.99 -6.37 8.83
N ILE A 406 4.03 -6.65 9.61
CA ILE A 406 5.36 -6.04 9.41
C ILE A 406 5.90 -6.38 8.01
N ARG A 407 5.73 -7.64 7.57
CA ARG A 407 6.14 -8.07 6.23
C ARG A 407 5.38 -7.31 5.14
N GLY A 408 4.08 -7.09 5.33
CA GLY A 408 3.26 -6.27 4.43
C GLY A 408 3.78 -4.84 4.32
N VAL A 409 4.17 -4.21 5.43
CA VAL A 409 4.75 -2.85 5.44
C VAL A 409 6.03 -2.80 4.60
N ALA A 410 6.88 -3.81 4.71
CA ALA A 410 8.12 -3.87 3.93
C ALA A 410 7.88 -4.10 2.43
N ASN A 411 6.86 -4.90 2.04
CA ASN A 411 6.73 -5.33 0.64
C ASN A 411 5.69 -4.58 -0.21
N ALA A 412 4.69 -3.94 0.38
CA ALA A 412 3.63 -3.25 -0.37
C ALA A 412 4.18 -2.23 -1.37
N GLY A 413 5.24 -1.53 -0.99
CA GLY A 413 5.91 -0.52 -1.79
C GLY A 413 6.49 -1.02 -3.12
N PHE A 414 6.83 -2.31 -3.26
CA PHE A 414 7.33 -2.86 -4.54
C PHE A 414 6.34 -2.69 -5.69
N SER A 415 5.04 -2.71 -5.39
CA SER A 415 3.98 -2.71 -6.40
C SER A 415 3.10 -1.45 -6.38
N GLY A 416 3.60 -0.36 -5.76
CA GLY A 416 2.87 0.91 -5.69
C GLY A 416 1.63 0.86 -4.81
N LEU A 417 1.61 -0.02 -3.82
CA LEU A 417 0.52 -0.18 -2.88
C LEU A 417 0.84 0.50 -1.54
N LEU A 418 -0.19 0.99 -0.88
CA LEU A 418 -0.12 1.51 0.48
C LEU A 418 -0.70 0.46 1.43
N TRP A 419 0.03 0.13 2.49
CA TRP A 419 -0.40 -0.83 3.48
C TRP A 419 -0.22 -0.29 4.89
N SER A 420 -1.25 -0.44 5.71
CA SER A 420 -1.17 -0.18 7.15
C SER A 420 -1.71 -1.37 7.94
N PRO A 421 -0.96 -1.84 8.94
CA PRO A 421 -1.49 -2.83 9.88
C PRO A 421 -2.64 -2.21 10.68
N GLU A 422 -3.80 -2.85 10.68
CA GLU A 422 -4.91 -2.44 11.53
C GLU A 422 -4.68 -2.93 12.95
N VAL A 423 -4.60 -2.00 13.92
CA VAL A 423 -4.51 -2.37 15.34
C VAL A 423 -5.90 -2.71 15.86
N ARG A 424 -6.23 -3.98 15.96
CA ARG A 424 -7.56 -4.47 16.37
C ARG A 424 -7.43 -5.49 17.51
N HIS A 425 -7.22 -6.68 17.36
CA HIS A 425 -7.23 -7.74 18.37
C HIS A 425 -5.93 -7.84 19.21
N ALA A 426 -5.57 -6.80 19.94
CA ALA A 426 -4.41 -6.88 20.83
C ALA A 426 -4.68 -7.79 22.05
N LYS A 427 -3.86 -8.82 22.21
CA LYS A 427 -4.04 -9.87 23.24
C LYS A 427 -3.62 -9.41 24.63
N SER A 428 -2.65 -8.52 24.71
CA SER A 428 -2.05 -8.03 25.96
C SER A 428 -1.73 -6.54 25.86
N ARG A 429 -1.36 -5.93 26.99
CA ARG A 429 -0.80 -4.59 27.04
C ARG A 429 0.41 -4.43 26.13
N GLU A 430 1.35 -5.38 26.19
CA GLU A 430 2.56 -5.37 25.37
C GLU A 430 2.24 -5.52 23.88
N ASP A 431 1.33 -6.44 23.50
CA ASP A 431 0.89 -6.61 22.12
C ASP A 431 0.27 -5.32 21.56
N LEU A 432 -0.55 -4.62 22.35
CA LEU A 432 -1.14 -3.34 21.95
C LEU A 432 -0.05 -2.28 21.71
N ILE A 433 0.88 -2.12 22.65
CA ILE A 433 1.97 -1.14 22.52
C ILE A 433 2.81 -1.44 21.28
N ARG A 434 3.25 -2.69 21.06
CA ARG A 434 4.07 -3.09 19.91
C ARG A 434 3.36 -2.87 18.56
N ARG A 435 2.06 -3.16 18.49
CA ARG A 435 1.27 -2.89 17.29
C ARG A 435 1.11 -1.41 17.03
N VAL A 436 0.85 -0.59 18.06
CA VAL A 436 0.78 0.87 17.90
C VAL A 436 2.14 1.46 17.53
N GLN A 437 3.24 0.96 18.10
CA GLN A 437 4.59 1.34 17.66
C GLN A 437 4.79 1.08 16.15
N THR A 438 4.34 -0.07 15.64
CA THR A 438 4.46 -0.40 14.21
C THR A 438 3.61 0.53 13.35
N VAL A 439 2.35 0.77 13.73
CA VAL A 439 1.43 1.57 12.91
C VAL A 439 1.80 3.04 12.88
N VAL A 440 2.41 3.58 13.92
CA VAL A 440 2.94 4.96 13.96
C VAL A 440 3.98 5.20 12.87
N PHE A 441 4.78 4.20 12.54
CA PHE A 441 5.78 4.22 11.46
C PHE A 441 5.30 3.49 10.20
N SER A 442 4.01 3.52 9.91
CA SER A 442 3.41 3.06 8.65
C SER A 442 2.80 4.23 7.88
N VAL A 443 2.21 3.97 6.72
CA VAL A 443 1.60 5.02 5.90
C VAL A 443 0.37 5.66 6.56
N GLN A 444 -0.38 4.91 7.40
CA GLN A 444 -1.55 5.39 8.14
C GLN A 444 -1.52 4.84 9.56
N SER A 445 -1.85 5.67 10.55
CA SER A 445 -1.98 5.26 11.96
C SER A 445 -3.42 4.83 12.23
N LEU A 446 -3.71 3.54 12.07
CA LEU A 446 -5.05 2.96 12.11
C LEU A 446 -5.27 2.08 13.35
N ILE A 447 -6.20 2.48 14.22
CA ILE A 447 -6.66 1.70 15.37
C ILE A 447 -8.16 1.41 15.21
N ASN A 448 -8.55 0.14 15.34
CA ASN A 448 -9.92 -0.30 15.19
C ASN A 448 -10.46 -0.98 16.46
N ALA A 449 -11.41 -0.33 17.10
CA ALA A 449 -12.09 -0.81 18.29
C ALA A 449 -13.42 -1.54 17.97
N PHE A 450 -13.49 -2.25 16.87
CA PHE A 450 -14.70 -2.87 16.30
C PHE A 450 -15.57 -3.63 17.30
N TYR A 451 -14.98 -4.28 18.30
CA TYR A 451 -15.66 -5.07 19.32
C TYR A 451 -15.54 -4.48 20.73
N LEU A 452 -15.01 -3.26 20.87
CA LEU A 452 -14.70 -2.67 22.17
C LEU A 452 -15.60 -1.48 22.45
N ASP A 453 -16.23 -1.48 23.62
CA ASP A 453 -17.06 -0.36 24.08
C ASP A 453 -16.23 0.88 24.48
N ASP A 454 -14.93 0.71 24.67
CA ASP A 454 -14.02 1.78 25.05
C ASP A 454 -12.67 1.67 24.31
N MET A 455 -11.83 2.68 24.50
CA MET A 455 -10.48 2.72 23.93
C MET A 455 -9.63 1.55 24.44
N PRO A 456 -8.97 0.77 23.56
CA PRO A 456 -8.26 -0.44 23.97
C PRO A 456 -7.13 -0.20 24.99
N TRP A 457 -6.55 0.99 25.01
CA TRP A 457 -5.50 1.36 25.96
C TRP A 457 -6.01 1.69 27.37
N ILE A 458 -7.30 2.01 27.52
CA ILE A 458 -7.90 2.17 28.85
C ILE A 458 -8.08 0.79 29.48
N GLU A 459 -8.64 -0.17 28.76
CA GLU A 459 -8.79 -1.55 29.23
C GLU A 459 -7.45 -2.22 29.58
N LYS A 460 -6.39 -1.86 28.86
CA LYS A 460 -5.05 -2.44 29.03
C LYS A 460 -4.11 -1.58 29.90
N GLU A 461 -4.62 -0.53 30.52
CA GLU A 461 -3.88 0.33 31.45
C GLU A 461 -2.56 0.90 30.86
N CYS A 462 -2.59 1.36 29.60
CA CYS A 462 -1.43 1.93 28.90
C CYS A 462 -1.72 3.25 28.17
N THR A 463 -2.63 4.05 28.71
CA THR A 463 -3.10 5.30 28.09
C THR A 463 -1.96 6.29 27.82
N ASP A 464 -1.04 6.46 28.76
CA ASP A 464 0.06 7.43 28.59
C ASP A 464 1.08 6.99 27.54
N GLU A 465 1.36 5.69 27.45
CA GLU A 465 2.24 5.14 26.42
C GLU A 465 1.64 5.29 25.03
N ILE A 466 0.37 4.93 24.86
CA ILE A 466 -0.31 5.06 23.57
C ILE A 466 -0.46 6.54 23.20
N LYS A 467 -0.80 7.42 24.14
CA LYS A 467 -0.85 8.86 23.87
C LYS A 467 0.48 9.39 23.34
N ARG A 468 1.61 9.04 23.97
CA ARG A 468 2.95 9.43 23.49
C ARG A 468 3.25 8.93 22.07
N LEU A 469 2.83 7.70 21.76
CA LEU A 469 2.99 7.13 20.42
C LEU A 469 2.14 7.87 19.37
N LEU A 470 0.89 8.19 19.70
CA LEU A 470 0.02 8.95 18.79
C LEU A 470 0.49 10.42 18.64
N GLU A 471 1.05 11.02 19.70
CA GLU A 471 1.71 12.33 19.62
C GLU A 471 2.98 12.26 18.76
N LEU A 472 3.77 11.18 18.84
CA LEU A 472 4.92 10.94 17.95
C LEU A 472 4.46 10.85 16.49
N ARG A 473 3.35 10.17 16.20
CA ARG A 473 2.78 10.15 14.84
C ARG A 473 2.51 11.56 14.33
N MET A 474 1.89 12.42 15.14
CA MET A 474 1.63 13.81 14.76
C MET A 474 2.90 14.59 14.50
N SER A 475 3.97 14.32 15.25
CA SER A 475 5.28 14.95 15.00
C SER A 475 5.91 14.54 13.67
N LEU A 476 5.68 13.31 13.23
CA LEU A 476 6.21 12.76 11.97
C LEU A 476 5.42 13.18 10.71
N VAL A 477 4.21 13.73 10.86
CA VAL A 477 3.33 14.06 9.73
C VAL A 477 3.99 14.95 8.68
N PRO A 478 4.69 16.07 8.98
CA PRO A 478 5.31 16.89 7.95
C PRO A 478 6.42 16.18 7.17
N TYR A 479 7.20 15.34 7.83
CA TYR A 479 8.21 14.51 7.19
C TYR A 479 7.57 13.49 6.25
N LEU A 480 6.57 12.76 6.73
CA LEU A 480 5.84 11.78 5.93
C LEU A 480 5.11 12.44 4.75
N TYR A 481 4.52 13.62 4.94
CA TYR A 481 3.87 14.37 3.86
C TYR A 481 4.85 14.75 2.75
N SER A 482 6.08 15.09 3.12
CA SER A 482 7.17 15.33 2.15
C SER A 482 7.57 14.06 1.38
N ALA A 483 7.53 12.90 2.04
CA ALA A 483 7.74 11.60 1.38
C ALA A 483 6.59 11.26 0.41
N PHE A 484 5.33 11.56 0.76
CA PHE A 484 4.19 11.42 -0.14
C PHE A 484 4.26 12.37 -1.35
N TYR A 485 4.82 13.56 -1.19
CA TYR A 485 5.09 14.44 -2.33
C TYR A 485 6.10 13.82 -3.31
N ASP A 486 7.14 13.14 -2.82
CA ASP A 486 8.05 12.39 -3.68
C ASP A 486 7.38 11.16 -4.29
N TYR A 487 6.49 10.51 -3.58
CA TYR A 487 5.68 9.43 -4.14
C TYR A 487 4.85 9.92 -5.33
N LYS A 488 4.11 11.03 -5.17
CA LYS A 488 3.32 11.66 -6.22
C LYS A 488 4.16 12.06 -7.43
N THR A 489 5.31 12.71 -7.20
CA THR A 489 6.06 13.40 -8.27
C THR A 489 7.20 12.60 -8.87
N LYS A 490 7.73 11.63 -8.12
CA LYS A 490 8.88 10.80 -8.51
C LYS A 490 8.54 9.30 -8.51
N GLY A 491 7.34 8.92 -8.09
CA GLY A 491 6.95 7.51 -7.94
C GLY A 491 7.63 6.79 -6.77
N LYS A 492 8.34 7.49 -5.88
CA LYS A 492 9.12 6.91 -4.79
C LYS A 492 8.24 6.54 -3.60
N PRO A 493 8.07 5.25 -3.24
CA PRO A 493 7.19 4.85 -2.14
C PRO A 493 7.63 5.46 -0.81
N PRO A 494 6.70 6.00 0.01
CA PRO A 494 7.02 6.63 1.30
C PRO A 494 7.49 5.61 2.35
N VAL A 495 7.10 4.34 2.20
CA VAL A 495 7.55 3.21 3.01
C VAL A 495 7.94 2.07 2.07
N ARG A 496 9.11 1.46 2.27
CA ARG A 496 9.65 0.45 1.36
C ARG A 496 10.72 -0.43 1.99
N ALA A 497 10.91 -1.62 1.43
CA ALA A 497 11.93 -2.57 1.87
C ALA A 497 13.35 -2.01 1.71
N LEU A 498 14.28 -2.43 2.57
CA LEU A 498 15.70 -2.03 2.48
C LEU A 498 16.31 -2.38 1.13
N VAL A 499 15.97 -3.54 0.56
CA VAL A 499 16.51 -4.00 -0.71
C VAL A 499 16.15 -3.08 -1.89
N CYS A 500 15.13 -2.23 -1.78
CA CYS A 500 14.79 -1.23 -2.80
C CYS A 500 15.95 -0.25 -3.02
N ASP A 501 16.48 0.31 -1.94
CA ASP A 501 17.56 1.31 -1.97
C ASP A 501 18.95 0.67 -1.94
N TYR A 502 19.05 -0.54 -1.38
CA TYR A 502 20.32 -1.27 -1.20
C TYR A 502 20.34 -2.59 -1.99
N SER A 503 19.88 -2.58 -3.24
CA SER A 503 19.74 -3.78 -4.10
C SER A 503 21.05 -4.51 -4.40
N ARG A 504 22.22 -3.85 -4.21
CA ARG A 504 23.56 -4.45 -4.35
C ARG A 504 24.10 -5.06 -3.05
N ASP A 505 23.45 -4.79 -1.93
CA ASP A 505 23.81 -5.35 -0.62
C ASP A 505 23.02 -6.64 -0.36
N LYS A 506 23.69 -7.78 -0.53
CA LYS A 506 23.06 -9.10 -0.36
C LYS A 506 22.51 -9.37 1.04
N ASN A 507 22.99 -8.64 2.06
CA ASN A 507 22.45 -8.77 3.41
C ASN A 507 20.99 -8.31 3.49
N THR A 508 20.56 -7.42 2.60
CA THR A 508 19.18 -6.91 2.58
C THR A 508 18.17 -7.86 1.91
N TYR A 509 18.63 -8.86 1.15
CA TYR A 509 17.78 -9.70 0.29
C TYR A 509 16.68 -10.49 1.02
N ASN A 510 16.89 -10.80 2.29
CA ASN A 510 15.94 -11.56 3.10
C ASN A 510 15.38 -10.76 4.29
N ILE A 511 15.66 -9.45 4.36
CA ILE A 511 15.15 -8.60 5.44
C ILE A 511 13.73 -8.18 5.10
N TRP A 512 12.76 -8.81 5.74
CA TRP A 512 11.33 -8.60 5.55
C TRP A 512 10.69 -7.85 6.74
N ASP A 513 11.41 -7.65 7.80
CA ASP A 513 10.99 -7.11 9.09
C ASP A 513 11.71 -5.81 9.48
N GLU A 514 12.41 -5.21 8.52
CA GLU A 514 12.97 -3.86 8.59
C GLU A 514 12.63 -3.12 7.29
N TYR A 515 12.33 -1.83 7.40
CA TYR A 515 11.92 -1.03 6.26
C TYR A 515 12.35 0.42 6.39
N LEU A 516 12.46 1.11 5.26
CA LEU A 516 12.65 2.54 5.19
C LEU A 516 11.31 3.26 5.39
N PHE A 517 11.27 4.23 6.29
CA PHE A 517 10.21 5.20 6.51
C PHE A 517 10.70 6.58 6.06
N GLY A 518 10.18 7.07 4.93
CA GLY A 518 10.82 8.16 4.20
C GLY A 518 12.16 7.74 3.60
N ASP A 519 13.10 8.68 3.51
CA ASP A 519 14.42 8.45 2.92
C ASP A 519 15.51 8.17 3.95
N ASP A 520 15.27 8.58 5.19
CA ASP A 520 16.33 8.77 6.16
C ASP A 520 16.21 7.86 7.38
N MET A 521 15.08 7.18 7.56
CA MET A 521 14.84 6.34 8.74
C MET A 521 14.68 4.87 8.38
N ILE A 522 15.37 3.99 9.11
CA ILE A 522 15.12 2.54 9.13
C ILE A 522 14.34 2.22 10.40
N VAL A 523 13.24 1.50 10.23
CA VAL A 523 12.37 1.03 11.30
C VAL A 523 12.44 -0.48 11.38
N ALA A 524 12.65 -1.00 12.58
CA ALA A 524 12.78 -2.43 12.84
C ALA A 524 11.79 -2.88 13.94
N PRO A 525 10.49 -3.08 13.64
CA PRO A 525 9.47 -3.38 14.63
C PRO A 525 9.75 -4.66 15.41
N MET A 526 9.26 -4.71 16.64
CA MET A 526 9.28 -5.87 17.51
C MET A 526 7.86 -6.33 17.81
N THR A 527 7.68 -7.65 17.97
CA THR A 527 6.42 -8.23 18.41
C THR A 527 6.37 -8.39 19.95
N GLU A 528 5.20 -8.69 20.51
CA GLU A 528 5.00 -8.83 21.97
C GLU A 528 5.96 -9.80 22.67
N LYS A 529 6.46 -10.80 21.95
CA LYS A 529 7.32 -11.84 22.51
C LYS A 529 8.80 -11.48 22.48
N GLU A 530 9.16 -10.43 21.75
CA GLU A 530 10.55 -10.04 21.54
C GLU A 530 10.97 -9.00 22.59
N LYS A 531 11.99 -9.32 23.36
CA LYS A 531 12.64 -8.40 24.30
C LYS A 531 13.91 -7.79 23.72
N GLU A 532 14.46 -8.43 22.70
CA GLU A 532 15.60 -8.01 21.90
C GLU A 532 15.47 -8.59 20.50
N ARG A 533 16.10 -7.96 19.52
CA ARG A 533 16.17 -8.46 18.16
C ARG A 533 17.50 -8.10 17.50
N GLU A 534 17.89 -8.89 16.50
CA GLU A 534 18.93 -8.48 15.56
C GLU A 534 18.39 -7.44 14.58
N VAL A 535 19.16 -6.40 14.31
CA VAL A 535 18.90 -5.35 13.33
C VAL A 535 20.09 -5.26 12.39
N TYR A 536 19.82 -5.07 11.10
CA TYR A 536 20.83 -4.81 10.09
C TYR A 536 20.75 -3.36 9.63
N LEU A 537 21.83 -2.61 9.75
CA LEU A 537 21.96 -1.29 9.14
C LEU A 537 22.93 -1.38 7.96
N PRO A 538 22.58 -0.89 6.77
CA PRO A 538 23.49 -0.81 5.63
C PRO A 538 24.76 -0.02 5.96
N VAL A 539 25.81 -0.22 5.17
CA VAL A 539 27.11 0.48 5.36
C VAL A 539 26.91 1.98 5.45
N GLY A 540 27.53 2.59 6.45
CA GLY A 540 27.44 4.01 6.78
C GLY A 540 27.21 4.21 8.27
N THR A 541 27.10 5.47 8.67
CA THR A 541 26.84 5.85 10.05
C THR A 541 25.35 6.09 10.26
N TRP A 542 24.83 5.64 11.37
CA TRP A 542 23.43 5.74 11.79
C TRP A 542 23.33 6.25 13.22
N TYR A 543 22.19 6.77 13.57
CA TYR A 543 21.90 7.27 14.91
C TYR A 543 20.58 6.68 15.41
N ASN A 544 20.55 6.19 16.63
CA ASN A 544 19.29 5.81 17.27
C ASN A 544 18.39 7.05 17.39
N PHE A 545 17.17 6.95 16.87
CA PHE A 545 16.21 8.06 16.83
C PHE A 545 15.88 8.63 18.21
N PHE A 546 15.75 7.76 19.23
CA PHE A 546 15.33 8.17 20.57
C PHE A 546 16.48 8.62 21.47
N THR A 547 17.66 8.01 21.34
CA THR A 547 18.80 8.26 22.23
C THR A 547 19.88 9.14 21.61
N GLY A 548 19.91 9.27 20.29
CA GLY A 548 21.00 9.94 19.56
C GLY A 548 22.31 9.14 19.53
N GLU A 549 22.33 7.91 20.00
CA GLU A 549 23.52 7.06 20.00
C GLU A 549 23.99 6.77 18.57
N LYS A 550 25.28 6.98 18.32
CA LYS A 550 25.94 6.73 17.03
C LYS A 550 26.25 5.24 16.85
N ILE A 551 25.93 4.70 15.68
CA ILE A 551 26.10 3.28 15.34
C ILE A 551 26.72 3.17 13.95
N GLU A 552 27.78 2.36 13.81
CA GLU A 552 28.38 2.04 12.51
C GLU A 552 27.64 0.86 11.87
N GLY A 553 27.10 1.07 10.67
CA GLY A 553 26.41 0.05 9.89
C GLY A 553 27.34 -0.93 9.17
N GLY A 554 26.77 -1.77 8.31
CA GLY A 554 27.46 -2.83 7.57
C GLY A 554 27.43 -4.19 8.26
N ASN A 555 26.90 -4.26 9.48
CA ASN A 555 26.78 -5.49 10.27
C ASN A 555 25.44 -5.56 10.99
N LYS A 556 25.09 -6.77 11.41
CA LYS A 556 23.99 -6.99 12.36
C LYS A 556 24.46 -6.72 13.79
N PHE A 557 23.56 -6.20 14.59
CA PHE A 557 23.75 -6.01 16.02
C PHE A 557 22.45 -6.23 16.78
N THR A 558 22.55 -6.55 18.07
CA THR A 558 21.39 -6.81 18.91
C THR A 558 20.92 -5.51 19.55
N VAL A 559 19.62 -5.23 19.44
CA VAL A 559 18.92 -4.11 20.08
C VAL A 559 18.00 -4.66 21.17
N LYS A 560 18.10 -4.06 22.37
CA LYS A 560 17.21 -4.33 23.50
C LYS A 560 16.57 -3.02 23.94
N THR A 561 15.24 -2.93 23.79
CA THR A 561 14.49 -1.70 24.09
C THR A 561 13.02 -1.98 24.29
N ASP A 562 12.36 -1.13 25.08
CA ASP A 562 10.89 -1.09 25.16
C ASP A 562 10.28 -0.17 24.09
N ASP A 563 11.07 0.71 23.48
CA ASP A 563 10.68 1.48 22.31
C ASP A 563 10.82 0.64 21.03
N ILE A 564 10.22 1.11 19.92
CA ILE A 564 10.48 0.54 18.60
C ILE A 564 11.88 0.94 18.14
N PRO A 565 12.74 0.00 17.70
CA PRO A 565 14.03 0.36 17.12
C PRO A 565 13.87 1.20 15.86
N VAL A 566 14.37 2.43 15.88
CA VAL A 566 14.39 3.36 14.73
C VAL A 566 15.76 4.01 14.64
N PHE A 567 16.30 4.04 13.42
CA PHE A 567 17.65 4.56 13.15
C PHE A 567 17.59 5.60 12.04
N VAL A 568 18.28 6.71 12.25
CA VAL A 568 18.37 7.82 11.32
C VAL A 568 19.75 7.85 10.69
N LYS A 569 19.80 8.03 9.38
CA LYS A 569 21.05 8.07 8.61
C LYS A 569 21.84 9.34 8.93
N GLU A 570 23.18 9.22 8.97
CA GLU A 570 24.08 10.38 9.07
C GLU A 570 23.82 11.38 7.92
N GLY A 571 23.96 12.66 8.23
CA GLY A 571 23.71 13.75 7.30
C GLY A 571 22.22 14.13 7.22
N THR A 572 21.34 13.54 8.02
CA THR A 572 19.90 13.84 7.98
C THR A 572 19.56 15.11 8.75
N ILE A 573 18.75 15.98 8.13
CA ILE A 573 18.02 17.07 8.79
C ILE A 573 16.56 16.60 8.88
N LEU A 574 16.15 16.12 10.04
CA LEU A 574 14.82 15.55 10.26
C LEU A 574 13.86 16.58 10.85
N PRO A 575 12.85 17.06 10.10
CA PRO A 575 11.85 17.98 10.62
C PRO A 575 10.79 17.23 11.44
N LEU A 576 10.63 17.58 12.70
CA LEU A 576 9.58 17.07 13.57
C LEU A 576 8.68 18.23 14.03
N ALA A 577 7.36 18.03 13.90
CA ALA A 577 6.38 19.00 14.37
C ALA A 577 6.15 18.88 15.89
N ARG A 578 5.79 19.99 16.53
CA ARG A 578 5.12 19.92 17.81
C ARG A 578 3.75 19.25 17.62
N PRO A 579 3.40 18.20 18.39
CA PRO A 579 2.14 17.49 18.20
C PRO A 579 0.92 18.41 18.33
N VAL A 580 -0.04 18.25 17.41
CA VAL A 580 -1.34 18.91 17.47
C VAL A 580 -2.42 17.86 17.75
N GLN A 581 -3.59 18.27 18.26
CA GLN A 581 -4.68 17.35 18.59
C GLN A 581 -5.37 16.80 17.33
N TYR A 582 -5.39 17.59 16.27
CA TYR A 582 -5.93 17.26 14.94
C TYR A 582 -5.42 18.27 13.92
N ILE A 583 -5.53 17.92 12.65
CA ILE A 583 -5.07 18.71 11.52
C ILE A 583 -6.26 19.32 10.79
N THR A 584 -6.21 20.61 10.55
CA THR A 584 -7.18 21.36 9.74
C THR A 584 -6.48 22.05 8.58
N ARG A 585 -7.26 22.66 7.70
CA ARG A 585 -6.74 23.53 6.61
C ARG A 585 -5.83 24.65 7.10
N ASP A 586 -6.09 25.15 8.31
CA ASP A 586 -5.38 26.28 8.89
C ASP A 586 -4.24 25.86 9.84
N THR A 587 -3.98 24.56 9.95
CA THR A 587 -2.93 24.06 10.83
C THR A 587 -1.56 24.53 10.36
N GLN A 588 -0.85 25.23 11.25
CA GLN A 588 0.56 25.62 11.08
C GLN A 588 1.39 24.81 12.07
N PHE A 589 2.32 24.02 11.55
CA PHE A 589 3.21 23.23 12.38
C PHE A 589 4.36 24.07 12.91
N GLU A 590 4.60 23.99 14.21
CA GLU A 590 5.84 24.42 14.84
C GLU A 590 6.88 23.31 14.63
N ILE A 591 7.89 23.55 13.79
CA ILE A 591 8.86 22.53 13.36
C ILE A 591 10.17 22.69 14.13
N THR A 592 10.66 21.58 14.70
CA THR A 592 12.02 21.44 15.20
C THR A 592 12.84 20.65 14.19
N LEU A 593 14.03 21.14 13.84
CA LEU A 593 14.97 20.44 12.98
C LEU A 593 15.95 19.64 13.84
N ASN A 594 15.96 18.34 13.68
CA ASN A 594 16.89 17.45 14.37
C ASN A 594 18.02 17.08 13.40
N LEU A 595 19.25 17.36 13.80
CA LEU A 595 20.44 17.14 12.98
C LEU A 595 21.16 15.88 13.42
N TYR A 596 21.47 14.99 12.47
CA TYR A 596 22.14 13.73 12.73
C TYR A 596 23.53 13.71 12.04
N GLY A 597 24.57 13.90 12.81
CA GLY A 597 25.94 13.94 12.34
C GLY A 597 26.28 15.19 11.53
N ASP A 598 27.17 15.05 10.54
CA ASP A 598 27.58 16.15 9.66
C ASP A 598 26.49 16.43 8.61
N THR A 599 25.82 17.57 8.75
CA THR A 599 24.75 18.03 7.85
C THR A 599 25.17 19.19 6.95
N SER A 600 26.46 19.56 6.93
CA SER A 600 27.01 20.74 6.25
C SER A 600 26.72 20.81 4.73
N ASN A 601 26.54 19.64 4.09
CA ASN A 601 26.21 19.55 2.65
C ASN A 601 24.84 18.93 2.39
N THR A 602 23.97 18.91 3.40
CA THR A 602 22.68 18.23 3.32
C THR A 602 21.55 19.25 3.22
N GLN A 603 20.52 18.86 2.51
CA GLN A 603 19.31 19.63 2.35
C GLN A 603 18.09 18.74 2.64
N THR A 604 17.18 19.22 3.47
CA THR A 604 15.85 18.64 3.62
C THR A 604 14.78 19.50 2.96
N LYS A 605 13.59 18.97 2.83
CA LYS A 605 12.44 19.73 2.30
C LYS A 605 11.22 19.55 3.18
N LEU A 606 10.40 20.60 3.18
CA LEU A 606 9.04 20.57 3.70
C LEU A 606 8.07 20.98 2.61
N ILE A 607 6.92 20.34 2.60
CA ILE A 607 5.84 20.65 1.67
C ILE A 607 4.77 21.42 2.41
N GLU A 608 4.41 22.58 1.87
CA GLU A 608 3.31 23.41 2.38
C GLU A 608 2.26 23.58 1.30
N ASP A 609 1.05 23.17 1.60
CA ASP A 609 -0.19 23.44 0.89
C ASP A 609 -1.33 23.50 1.93
N ASP A 610 -2.60 23.50 1.52
CA ASP A 610 -3.71 23.46 2.48
C ASP A 610 -3.97 22.05 3.06
N GLY A 611 -3.26 21.03 2.57
CA GLY A 611 -3.39 19.64 3.01
C GLY A 611 -4.76 18.99 2.75
N CYS A 612 -5.70 19.71 2.13
CA CYS A 612 -7.11 19.34 2.03
C CYS A 612 -7.64 19.28 0.60
N THR A 613 -7.06 20.04 -0.34
CA THR A 613 -7.57 20.14 -1.72
C THR A 613 -6.49 19.88 -2.77
N TYR A 614 -6.92 19.32 -3.94
CA TYR A 614 -5.98 19.01 -5.04
C TYR A 614 -5.43 20.25 -5.75
N HIS A 615 -6.11 21.38 -5.68
CA HIS A 615 -5.76 22.62 -6.38
C HIS A 615 -5.05 23.65 -5.50
N SER A 616 -4.76 23.28 -4.25
CA SER A 616 -3.97 24.15 -3.36
C SER A 616 -2.58 24.39 -3.94
N PRO A 617 -2.09 25.66 -3.92
CA PRO A 617 -0.73 25.95 -4.35
C PRO A 617 0.30 25.26 -3.45
N VAL A 618 1.11 24.40 -4.03
CA VAL A 618 2.18 23.70 -3.30
C VAL A 618 3.43 24.59 -3.21
N ARG A 619 4.00 24.70 -2.02
CA ARG A 619 5.32 25.30 -1.77
C ARG A 619 6.28 24.21 -1.33
N VAL A 620 7.42 24.12 -1.98
CA VAL A 620 8.53 23.28 -1.54
C VAL A 620 9.54 24.17 -0.82
N LEU A 621 9.61 24.05 0.49
CA LEU A 621 10.61 24.71 1.32
C LEU A 621 11.84 23.81 1.36
N LYS A 622 12.96 24.30 0.86
CA LYS A 622 14.26 23.65 0.98
C LYS A 622 15.00 24.27 2.16
N ILE A 623 15.49 23.41 3.05
CA ILE A 623 16.14 23.81 4.29
C ILE A 623 17.56 23.23 4.28
N ASP A 624 18.54 24.13 4.30
CA ASP A 624 19.95 23.80 4.48
C ASP A 624 20.33 24.12 5.93
N ALA A 625 21.10 23.25 6.58
CA ALA A 625 21.70 23.52 7.87
C ALA A 625 23.17 23.88 7.67
N ASP A 626 23.55 25.12 8.03
CA ASP A 626 24.94 25.54 8.10
C ASP A 626 25.43 25.22 9.52
N THR A 627 26.34 24.22 9.63
CA THR A 627 26.81 23.68 10.91
C THR A 627 28.18 24.20 11.33
N ASP A 628 28.76 25.18 10.60
CA ASP A 628 30.08 25.73 10.95
C ASP A 628 30.09 26.50 12.30
N ASP A 629 28.91 26.74 12.88
CA ASP A 629 28.77 27.38 14.19
C ASP A 629 27.61 26.74 15.00
N LEU A 630 27.94 25.77 15.82
CA LEU A 630 26.98 25.07 16.71
C LEU A 630 26.34 25.99 17.76
N ASP A 631 26.92 27.16 18.05
CA ASP A 631 26.40 28.15 18.99
C ASP A 631 25.42 29.15 18.33
N SER A 632 25.42 29.24 16.98
CA SER A 632 24.52 30.09 16.21
C SER A 632 23.93 29.34 15.02
N PHE A 633 22.99 28.42 15.27
CA PHE A 633 22.28 27.69 14.22
C PHE A 633 21.54 28.65 13.29
N ARG A 634 21.99 28.75 12.03
CA ARG A 634 21.31 29.46 10.97
C ARG A 634 20.75 28.49 9.96
N TYR A 635 19.43 28.47 9.83
CA TYR A 635 18.79 27.79 8.70
C TYR A 635 18.47 28.80 7.60
N ARG A 636 18.68 28.41 6.34
CA ARG A 636 18.28 29.17 5.18
C ARG A 636 17.14 28.46 4.47
N ILE A 637 16.00 29.14 4.32
CA ILE A 637 14.92 28.67 3.44
C ILE A 637 15.24 29.21 2.05
N THR A 638 15.74 28.34 1.16
CA THR A 638 15.99 28.69 -0.24
C THR A 638 14.86 28.14 -1.12
N ASN A 639 14.36 29.02 -1.99
CA ASN A 639 13.30 28.76 -2.99
C ASN A 639 11.85 28.72 -2.50
N LYS A 640 11.23 29.89 -2.50
CA LYS A 640 9.77 30.04 -2.62
C LYS A 640 9.35 29.88 -4.10
N LYS A 641 9.40 28.71 -4.69
CA LYS A 641 8.85 28.48 -6.02
C LYS A 641 7.38 28.06 -5.87
N LYS A 642 6.46 28.95 -6.26
CA LYS A 642 5.07 28.53 -6.52
C LYS A 642 5.09 27.62 -7.75
N ILE A 643 4.77 26.36 -7.59
CA ILE A 643 4.46 25.48 -8.70
C ILE A 643 2.95 25.59 -8.93
N ARG A 644 2.58 26.06 -10.12
CA ARG A 644 1.18 26.15 -10.55
C ARG A 644 0.71 24.83 -11.08
#